data_a215a507b8e40a8bae6996c40a46a3a8
#
_entry.id   a215a507b8e40a8bae6996c40a46a3a8
#
_cell.length_a   1.000
_cell.length_b   1.000
_cell.length_c   1.000
_cell.angle_alpha   90.00
_cell.angle_beta   90.00
_cell.angle_gamma   90.00
#
_symmetry.space_group_name_H-M   'P 1'
#
loop_
_entity.id
_entity.type
_entity.pdbx_description
1 polymer ?
#
loop_
_entity_poly.entity_id
_entity_poly.type
_entity_poly.pdbx_seq_one_letter_code
_entity_poly.pdbx_strand_id
1 'polypeptide(L)'
;MQRLPSPYGLLIDRERQIKFSFENKSYQGFAGDSIASALAANNQWLLSRSFKYHRPRGALTMAGQDANTMVQLPSNPNALADKEPLSPGLEVMGQNYSGSLKTDRGALLGLFSRFLPVGFYYKAFFKPRGMWEKWAPLIRKKAGLGVINQQLEPDYYDKQYKFYDVVVVGAGPSGMQAALTAAVDGCEVLLVDENPILGGSLNYSRLDAKGSMAREVRDLLVHDIEANSNITCMTNATVNAWFADNWLPIICQKRLYKVRARQTILCTGALEQQAVFHNNDLPGVMMSSAAQRLIHLYAIRPGKTAVVVTGNDDGYANALDLADAGVEVAAIVDLRDKPRSSPLVRAAKKRGITIKAGYAVYAAQKRGNHLAGVEIRKILSQGICDSQAEKIRCDTVCMAIGYTPTYQLACQAGGQLSYSDKSAMFTLNNLPDGLQIAGSVDSYWELSNCLEEGARAAIIATNALGFTQTDIPEPTAREKHSPNHSWPIFAHPNGKEFVDYDEDLTIADIVNATRDGYEHIQLVKRYSTCGMGPSQGRHSALAAARLVAAATNRTVAETGVTTARPPFAPEHLGHSAGRSFYPARRSNMHYRHIEAGAQMLQAGAWYRPAFYGQATDRDRCIDNEVNNVRNNVGLVDVSTLGGLEVRGPDAAEFLNRFYTFGFVKQPVGRARYALLTNEAGVIIDDGVACRFSEQHYYVTATTGGVDRVYQTMLKWNAQWRLDVDIANVTAAYCGVNIAGPRARQVLARVCTDIDLGAETFPYM
;
A
#
# COMPACT_ATOMS: atom_id res chain seq x y z
N MET A 1 -19.32 2.31 -30.17
CA MET A 1 -19.19 1.45 -28.96
C MET A 1 -19.83 0.10 -29.26
N GLN A 2 -19.07 -0.98 -29.17
CA GLN A 2 -19.56 -2.35 -29.38
C GLN A 2 -19.59 -3.09 -28.04
N ARG A 3 -20.75 -3.63 -27.66
CA ARG A 3 -20.93 -4.41 -26.43
C ARG A 3 -21.58 -5.75 -26.74
N LEU A 4 -21.18 -6.77 -26.03
CA LEU A 4 -21.84 -8.06 -26.01
C LEU A 4 -23.26 -7.95 -25.44
N PRO A 5 -24.23 -8.76 -25.86
CA PRO A 5 -25.60 -8.73 -25.31
C PRO A 5 -25.62 -9.26 -23.87
N SER A 6 -26.75 -9.12 -23.20
CA SER A 6 -27.00 -9.85 -21.94
C SER A 6 -26.81 -11.36 -22.17
N PRO A 7 -26.27 -12.12 -21.21
CA PRO A 7 -26.04 -11.77 -19.81
C PRO A 7 -24.66 -11.20 -19.50
N TYR A 8 -23.85 -10.83 -20.47
CA TYR A 8 -22.53 -10.20 -20.23
C TYR A 8 -22.68 -8.78 -19.70
N GLY A 9 -21.69 -8.30 -18.93
CA GLY A 9 -21.64 -6.94 -18.43
C GLY A 9 -22.24 -6.77 -17.04
N LEU A 10 -21.81 -7.60 -16.10
CA LEU A 10 -22.29 -7.63 -14.72
C LEU A 10 -22.21 -6.27 -14.00
N LEU A 11 -21.20 -5.44 -14.33
CA LEU A 11 -21.00 -4.15 -13.67
C LEU A 11 -21.65 -2.97 -14.37
N ILE A 12 -21.98 -3.09 -15.66
CA ILE A 12 -22.46 -1.94 -16.44
C ILE A 12 -23.97 -1.78 -16.39
N ASP A 13 -24.40 -0.53 -16.18
CA ASP A 13 -25.80 -0.12 -16.33
C ASP A 13 -26.00 0.42 -17.77
N ARG A 14 -26.67 -0.38 -18.62
CA ARG A 14 -26.86 -0.09 -20.04
C ARG A 14 -27.83 1.06 -20.30
N GLU A 15 -28.64 1.46 -19.32
CA GLU A 15 -29.60 2.57 -19.44
C GLU A 15 -28.91 3.92 -19.17
N ARG A 16 -27.78 3.93 -18.43
CA ARG A 16 -27.06 5.14 -18.04
C ARG A 16 -25.78 5.32 -18.84
N GLN A 17 -25.88 6.01 -19.99
CA GLN A 17 -24.73 6.39 -20.80
C GLN A 17 -23.98 7.56 -20.17
N ILE A 18 -22.64 7.50 -20.24
CA ILE A 18 -21.71 8.52 -19.74
C ILE A 18 -20.83 9.00 -20.90
N LYS A 19 -20.75 10.32 -21.08
CA LYS A 19 -19.83 10.96 -22.01
C LYS A 19 -18.57 11.42 -21.26
N PHE A 20 -17.41 11.20 -21.84
CA PHE A 20 -16.11 11.61 -21.33
C PHE A 20 -15.15 11.91 -22.48
N SER A 21 -13.97 12.44 -22.18
CA SER A 21 -12.95 12.68 -23.21
C SER A 21 -11.66 11.89 -22.90
N PHE A 22 -10.98 11.44 -23.96
CA PHE A 22 -9.65 10.88 -23.90
C PHE A 22 -8.80 11.47 -25.04
N GLU A 23 -7.63 12.04 -24.71
CA GLU A 23 -6.78 12.72 -25.69
C GLU A 23 -7.57 13.78 -26.49
N ASN A 24 -8.37 14.58 -25.81
CA ASN A 24 -9.25 15.60 -26.36
C ASN A 24 -10.30 15.10 -27.39
N LYS A 25 -10.60 13.81 -27.39
CA LYS A 25 -11.66 13.22 -28.21
C LYS A 25 -12.79 12.73 -27.32
N SER A 26 -14.03 12.96 -27.77
CA SER A 26 -15.22 12.52 -27.05
C SER A 26 -15.45 11.01 -27.23
N TYR A 27 -15.73 10.34 -26.13
CA TYR A 27 -16.06 8.93 -26.04
C TYR A 27 -17.32 8.72 -25.21
N GLN A 28 -17.90 7.52 -25.30
CA GLN A 28 -19.07 7.11 -24.53
C GLN A 28 -18.80 5.80 -23.83
N GLY A 29 -19.30 5.66 -22.61
CA GLY A 29 -19.35 4.43 -21.83
C GLY A 29 -20.67 4.31 -21.10
N PHE A 30 -20.78 3.40 -20.17
CA PHE A 30 -21.93 3.21 -19.29
C PHE A 30 -21.54 3.46 -17.84
N ALA A 31 -22.52 3.75 -16.98
CA ALA A 31 -22.29 3.72 -15.54
C ALA A 31 -21.84 2.30 -15.13
N GLY A 32 -20.85 2.21 -14.24
CA GLY A 32 -20.21 0.96 -13.87
C GLY A 32 -19.00 0.57 -14.73
N ASP A 33 -18.75 1.29 -15.84
CA ASP A 33 -17.47 1.15 -16.55
C ASP A 33 -16.30 1.72 -15.74
N SER A 34 -15.14 1.11 -15.88
CA SER A 34 -13.87 1.80 -15.66
C SER A 34 -13.47 2.63 -16.89
N ILE A 35 -12.53 3.57 -16.72
CA ILE A 35 -12.01 4.33 -17.86
C ILE A 35 -11.47 3.40 -18.95
N ALA A 36 -10.68 2.36 -18.56
CA ALA A 36 -10.10 1.43 -19.51
C ALA A 36 -11.15 0.58 -20.24
N SER A 37 -12.19 0.11 -19.53
CA SER A 37 -13.27 -0.66 -20.16
C SER A 37 -14.07 0.20 -21.15
N ALA A 38 -14.39 1.44 -20.78
CA ALA A 38 -15.08 2.36 -21.69
C ALA A 38 -14.24 2.65 -22.96
N LEU A 39 -12.93 2.83 -22.82
CA LEU A 39 -12.04 3.05 -23.96
C LEU A 39 -11.93 1.78 -24.84
N ALA A 40 -11.79 0.59 -24.23
CA ALA A 40 -11.77 -0.68 -24.94
C ALA A 40 -13.05 -0.92 -25.76
N ALA A 41 -14.23 -0.59 -25.22
CA ALA A 41 -15.50 -0.66 -25.91
C ALA A 41 -15.60 0.26 -27.15
N ASN A 42 -14.77 1.29 -27.19
CA ASN A 42 -14.63 2.21 -28.31
C ASN A 42 -13.39 1.88 -29.17
N ASN A 43 -12.86 0.67 -29.04
CA ASN A 43 -11.67 0.19 -29.77
C ASN A 43 -10.41 1.04 -29.55
N GLN A 44 -10.29 1.67 -28.38
CA GLN A 44 -9.12 2.44 -27.96
C GLN A 44 -8.30 1.59 -26.98
N TRP A 45 -7.31 0.86 -27.48
CA TRP A 45 -6.49 -0.09 -26.71
C TRP A 45 -5.16 0.49 -26.24
N LEU A 46 -4.67 1.56 -26.88
CA LEU A 46 -3.46 2.28 -26.47
C LEU A 46 -3.84 3.32 -25.42
N LEU A 47 -3.47 3.10 -24.15
CA LEU A 47 -3.86 3.92 -23.01
C LEU A 47 -2.75 4.87 -22.56
N SER A 48 -1.50 4.39 -22.54
CA SER A 48 -0.35 5.18 -22.14
C SER A 48 0.95 4.71 -22.80
N ARG A 49 2.08 5.27 -22.39
CA ARG A 49 3.41 4.83 -22.77
C ARG A 49 4.20 4.43 -21.54
N SER A 50 5.15 3.51 -21.68
CA SER A 50 6.07 3.17 -20.61
C SER A 50 7.03 4.32 -20.32
N PHE A 51 7.51 4.42 -19.07
CA PHE A 51 8.26 5.61 -18.65
C PHE A 51 9.72 5.63 -19.13
N LYS A 52 10.36 4.47 -19.33
CA LYS A 52 11.78 4.38 -19.74
C LYS A 52 11.97 4.35 -21.25
N TYR A 53 11.22 3.52 -21.94
CA TYR A 53 11.37 3.30 -23.38
C TYR A 53 10.22 3.85 -24.22
N HIS A 54 9.24 4.49 -23.59
CA HIS A 54 8.06 5.05 -24.27
C HIS A 54 7.31 4.05 -25.15
N ARG A 55 7.33 2.78 -24.74
CA ARG A 55 6.63 1.69 -25.45
C ARG A 55 5.12 1.83 -25.28
N PRO A 56 4.34 1.43 -26.29
CA PRO A 56 2.88 1.46 -26.18
C PRO A 56 2.40 0.52 -25.05
N ARG A 57 1.46 0.98 -24.24
CA ARG A 57 0.85 0.23 -23.14
C ARG A 57 -0.66 0.16 -23.28
N GLY A 58 -1.25 -0.97 -22.92
CA GLY A 58 -2.68 -1.22 -22.90
C GLY A 58 -3.07 -2.05 -21.68
N ALA A 59 -4.34 -2.45 -21.60
CA ALA A 59 -4.83 -3.25 -20.48
C ALA A 59 -4.09 -4.60 -20.37
N LEU A 60 -3.54 -4.91 -19.19
CA LEU A 60 -2.89 -6.18 -18.88
C LEU A 60 -3.74 -7.03 -17.93
N THR A 61 -4.18 -6.48 -16.78
CA THR A 61 -4.92 -7.24 -15.76
C THR A 61 -6.39 -6.89 -15.67
N MET A 62 -6.78 -5.69 -16.03
CA MET A 62 -8.13 -5.14 -15.81
C MET A 62 -8.59 -5.25 -14.34
N ALA A 63 -7.65 -5.10 -13.42
CA ALA A 63 -7.87 -5.24 -11.98
C ALA A 63 -7.09 -4.22 -11.13
N GLY A 64 -6.45 -3.22 -11.75
CA GLY A 64 -5.62 -2.25 -11.05
C GLY A 64 -4.36 -2.85 -10.42
N GLN A 65 -3.83 -3.91 -10.99
CA GLN A 65 -2.70 -4.64 -10.43
C GLN A 65 -1.37 -4.34 -11.14
N ASP A 66 -1.38 -3.52 -12.18
CA ASP A 66 -0.23 -3.17 -13.02
C ASP A 66 -0.22 -1.69 -13.39
N ALA A 67 0.91 -1.20 -13.90
CA ALA A 67 1.09 0.20 -14.28
C ALA A 67 0.73 0.50 -15.75
N ASN A 68 0.35 -0.48 -16.54
CA ASN A 68 0.14 -0.30 -17.99
C ASN A 68 -1.05 0.60 -18.33
N THR A 69 -1.99 0.73 -17.38
CA THR A 69 -3.21 1.54 -17.55
C THR A 69 -3.12 2.92 -16.93
N MET A 70 -1.95 3.36 -16.47
CA MET A 70 -1.80 4.67 -15.84
C MET A 70 -2.13 5.82 -16.79
N VAL A 71 -3.03 6.71 -16.33
CA VAL A 71 -3.49 7.89 -17.06
C VAL A 71 -3.42 9.15 -16.20
N GLN A 72 -3.42 10.30 -16.84
CA GLN A 72 -3.51 11.61 -16.21
C GLN A 72 -4.97 12.04 -16.12
N LEU A 73 -5.45 12.31 -14.92
CA LEU A 73 -6.69 13.02 -14.66
C LEU A 73 -6.43 14.44 -14.21
N PRO A 74 -7.39 15.38 -14.32
CA PRO A 74 -7.22 16.76 -13.89
C PRO A 74 -6.83 16.88 -12.40
N SER A 75 -7.38 15.99 -11.56
CA SER A 75 -7.15 15.99 -10.12
C SER A 75 -6.11 14.98 -9.67
N ASN A 76 -5.76 13.99 -10.48
CA ASN A 76 -4.96 12.85 -10.03
C ASN A 76 -4.05 12.34 -11.17
N PRO A 77 -2.73 12.51 -11.06
CA PRO A 77 -1.78 11.84 -11.94
C PRO A 77 -1.66 10.37 -11.56
N ASN A 78 -1.22 9.55 -12.51
CA ASN A 78 -0.97 8.10 -12.32
C ASN A 78 -2.21 7.31 -11.87
N ALA A 79 -3.41 7.76 -12.27
CA ALA A 79 -4.64 7.03 -12.02
C ALA A 79 -4.67 5.73 -12.84
N LEU A 80 -5.10 4.63 -12.24
CA LEU A 80 -5.22 3.34 -12.92
C LEU A 80 -6.54 3.28 -13.67
N ALA A 81 -6.50 3.42 -14.99
CA ALA A 81 -7.70 3.51 -15.83
C ALA A 81 -8.59 2.27 -15.77
N ASP A 82 -8.06 1.11 -15.40
CA ASP A 82 -8.81 -0.13 -15.22
C ASP A 82 -9.49 -0.25 -13.84
N LYS A 83 -9.15 0.64 -12.88
CA LYS A 83 -9.76 0.73 -11.55
C LYS A 83 -10.62 1.99 -11.37
N GLU A 84 -10.21 3.11 -11.98
CA GLU A 84 -10.95 4.37 -11.85
C GLU A 84 -12.32 4.29 -12.51
N PRO A 85 -13.40 4.59 -11.77
CA PRO A 85 -14.75 4.56 -12.31
C PRO A 85 -14.98 5.70 -13.30
N LEU A 86 -15.75 5.43 -14.35
CA LEU A 86 -16.13 6.42 -15.33
C LEU A 86 -17.14 7.40 -14.75
N SER A 87 -16.90 8.71 -14.92
CA SER A 87 -17.81 9.77 -14.48
C SER A 87 -18.16 10.74 -15.63
N PRO A 88 -19.34 11.40 -15.58
CA PRO A 88 -19.74 12.36 -16.61
C PRO A 88 -18.76 13.53 -16.73
N GLY A 89 -18.37 13.85 -17.98
CA GLY A 89 -17.49 14.96 -18.28
C GLY A 89 -16.02 14.75 -17.91
N LEU A 90 -15.62 13.55 -17.50
CA LEU A 90 -14.25 13.25 -17.12
C LEU A 90 -13.29 13.48 -18.29
N GLU A 91 -12.21 14.23 -18.03
CA GLU A 91 -11.12 14.46 -18.97
C GLU A 91 -9.95 13.55 -18.65
N VAL A 92 -9.54 12.74 -19.60
CA VAL A 92 -8.47 11.75 -19.43
C VAL A 92 -7.39 11.97 -20.48
N MET A 93 -6.14 11.95 -20.04
CA MET A 93 -4.98 11.98 -20.93
C MET A 93 -4.10 10.77 -20.69
N GLY A 94 -3.47 10.24 -21.72
CA GLY A 94 -2.39 9.26 -21.55
C GLY A 94 -1.17 9.89 -20.90
N GLN A 95 -0.22 9.04 -20.49
CA GLN A 95 1.01 9.50 -19.85
C GLN A 95 2.27 9.08 -20.61
N ASN A 96 3.40 9.69 -20.23
CA ASN A 96 4.75 9.31 -20.67
C ASN A 96 4.97 9.40 -22.18
N TYR A 97 4.44 10.42 -22.84
CA TYR A 97 4.70 10.66 -24.25
C TYR A 97 5.13 12.10 -24.53
N SER A 98 5.75 12.32 -25.68
CA SER A 98 6.19 13.64 -26.17
C SER A 98 5.66 13.87 -27.59
N GLY A 99 4.75 14.80 -27.74
CA GLY A 99 4.01 15.05 -28.98
C GLY A 99 2.59 14.50 -28.93
N SER A 100 2.35 13.26 -29.33
CA SER A 100 1.04 12.62 -29.20
C SER A 100 1.17 11.17 -28.73
N LEU A 101 0.12 10.65 -28.07
CA LEU A 101 0.09 9.28 -27.61
C LEU A 101 0.33 8.26 -28.75
N LYS A 102 -0.17 8.55 -29.96
CA LYS A 102 0.01 7.68 -31.14
C LYS A 102 1.40 7.78 -31.73
N THR A 103 1.96 9.01 -31.84
CA THR A 103 3.26 9.29 -32.43
C THR A 103 4.14 9.99 -31.42
N ASP A 104 4.77 9.19 -30.60
CA ASP A 104 5.61 9.67 -29.52
C ASP A 104 7.06 9.87 -29.99
N ARG A 105 7.54 11.10 -29.87
CA ARG A 105 8.94 11.44 -30.17
C ARG A 105 9.91 10.82 -29.16
N GLY A 106 9.46 10.59 -27.92
CA GLY A 106 10.23 9.91 -26.88
C GLY A 106 10.53 8.45 -27.20
N ALA A 107 9.73 7.80 -28.05
CA ALA A 107 9.95 6.42 -28.48
C ALA A 107 11.29 6.18 -29.23
N LEU A 108 11.93 7.24 -29.71
CA LEU A 108 13.31 7.20 -30.23
C LEU A 108 14.33 6.77 -29.17
N LEU A 109 14.06 6.98 -27.89
CA LEU A 109 14.90 6.47 -26.79
C LEU A 109 15.01 4.94 -26.82
N GLY A 110 14.00 4.26 -27.34
CA GLY A 110 14.03 2.82 -27.52
C GLY A 110 15.14 2.32 -28.45
N LEU A 111 15.59 3.14 -29.41
CA LEU A 111 16.73 2.83 -30.29
C LEU A 111 18.07 2.89 -29.53
N PHE A 112 18.12 3.72 -28.49
CA PHE A 112 19.29 3.90 -27.63
C PHE A 112 19.26 3.01 -26.39
N SER A 113 18.32 2.06 -26.30
CA SER A 113 18.17 1.17 -25.14
C SER A 113 19.44 0.44 -24.75
N ARG A 114 20.34 0.16 -25.72
CA ARG A 114 21.66 -0.45 -25.49
C ARG A 114 22.55 0.42 -24.57
N PHE A 115 22.36 1.73 -24.53
CA PHE A 115 23.11 2.67 -23.71
C PHE A 115 22.42 3.02 -22.39
N LEU A 116 21.24 2.47 -22.15
CA LEU A 116 20.44 2.67 -20.95
C LEU A 116 20.25 1.35 -20.17
N PRO A 117 21.31 0.55 -19.92
CA PRO A 117 21.19 -0.64 -19.10
C PRO A 117 20.86 -0.24 -17.67
N VAL A 118 20.44 -1.20 -16.87
CA VAL A 118 20.25 -1.01 -15.43
C VAL A 118 21.50 -0.42 -14.80
N GLY A 119 21.31 0.55 -13.91
CA GLY A 119 22.42 1.26 -13.26
C GLY A 119 23.18 2.25 -14.15
N PHE A 120 22.69 2.58 -15.37
CA PHE A 120 23.37 3.50 -16.29
C PHE A 120 23.71 4.86 -15.64
N TYR A 121 22.86 5.38 -14.76
CA TYR A 121 23.08 6.65 -14.08
C TYR A 121 24.17 6.57 -13.00
N TYR A 122 24.43 5.41 -12.42
CA TYR A 122 25.58 5.19 -11.55
C TYR A 122 26.90 5.13 -12.34
N LYS A 123 26.84 4.68 -13.58
CA LYS A 123 28.00 4.45 -14.43
C LYS A 123 28.39 5.66 -15.29
N ALA A 124 27.42 6.50 -15.73
CA ALA A 124 27.63 7.47 -16.79
C ALA A 124 27.46 8.95 -16.40
N PHE A 125 26.57 9.32 -15.50
CA PHE A 125 26.15 10.71 -15.30
C PHE A 125 26.78 11.43 -14.08
N PHE A 126 27.71 10.82 -13.40
CA PHE A 126 28.31 11.37 -12.17
C PHE A 126 29.66 12.09 -12.39
N LYS A 127 30.32 11.88 -13.52
CA LYS A 127 31.61 12.52 -13.86
C LYS A 127 31.42 13.61 -14.91
N PRO A 128 32.15 14.73 -14.78
CA PRO A 128 32.92 15.19 -13.62
C PRO A 128 32.02 15.49 -12.42
N ARG A 129 32.61 15.61 -11.21
CA ARG A 129 31.89 15.87 -9.95
C ARG A 129 30.92 17.05 -10.09
N GLY A 130 29.68 16.92 -9.62
CA GLY A 130 28.61 17.93 -9.72
C GLY A 130 27.76 17.85 -11.01
N MET A 131 28.11 16.97 -11.95
CA MET A 131 27.31 16.83 -13.19
C MET A 131 25.96 16.13 -12.94
N TRP A 132 25.85 15.30 -11.91
CA TRP A 132 24.59 14.64 -11.57
C TRP A 132 23.46 15.63 -11.29
N GLU A 133 23.73 16.71 -10.56
CA GLU A 133 22.76 17.76 -10.22
C GLU A 133 22.19 18.45 -11.46
N LYS A 134 22.93 18.47 -12.56
CA LYS A 134 22.48 19.01 -13.85
C LYS A 134 21.70 17.98 -14.67
N TRP A 135 22.11 16.71 -14.62
CA TRP A 135 21.46 15.63 -15.36
C TRP A 135 20.17 15.14 -14.69
N ALA A 136 20.11 15.09 -13.36
CA ALA A 136 18.96 14.56 -12.63
C ALA A 136 17.63 15.25 -12.97
N PRO A 137 17.53 16.61 -13.07
CA PRO A 137 16.30 17.27 -13.47
C PRO A 137 15.88 16.94 -14.90
N LEU A 138 16.86 16.80 -15.81
CA LEU A 138 16.59 16.47 -17.21
C LEU A 138 16.08 15.05 -17.38
N ILE A 139 16.71 14.09 -16.69
CA ILE A 139 16.30 12.69 -16.68
C ILE A 139 14.90 12.57 -16.06
N ARG A 140 14.68 13.24 -14.91
CA ARG A 140 13.37 13.27 -14.24
C ARG A 140 12.27 13.83 -15.13
N LYS A 141 12.52 14.92 -15.83
CA LYS A 141 11.57 15.51 -16.81
C LYS A 141 11.26 14.55 -17.95
N LYS A 142 12.20 13.69 -18.34
CA LYS A 142 11.99 12.68 -19.39
C LYS A 142 11.31 11.41 -18.89
N ALA A 143 11.49 11.04 -17.65
CA ALA A 143 10.82 9.90 -17.03
C ALA A 143 9.30 10.09 -16.83
N GLY A 144 8.80 11.28 -16.69
CA GLY A 144 7.44 11.75 -16.95
C GLY A 144 6.26 11.08 -16.25
N LEU A 145 6.31 10.66 -15.01
CA LEU A 145 5.23 9.98 -14.28
C LEU A 145 4.05 10.90 -13.88
N GLY A 146 3.35 11.50 -14.86
CA GLY A 146 2.22 12.39 -14.63
C GLY A 146 2.60 13.76 -14.06
N VAL A 147 1.64 14.66 -14.00
CA VAL A 147 1.83 16.05 -13.55
C VAL A 147 0.83 16.39 -12.44
N ILE A 148 1.34 16.80 -11.28
CA ILE A 148 0.52 17.25 -10.15
C ILE A 148 -0.03 18.65 -10.48
N ASN A 149 -1.33 18.84 -10.32
CA ASN A 149 -1.96 20.15 -10.37
C ASN A 149 -1.85 20.84 -9.00
N GLN A 150 -0.91 21.78 -8.88
CA GLN A 150 -0.65 22.51 -7.64
C GLN A 150 -1.71 23.56 -7.27
N GLN A 151 -2.66 23.83 -8.17
CA GLN A 151 -3.73 24.82 -7.95
C GLN A 151 -4.99 24.21 -7.37
N LEU A 152 -5.06 22.88 -7.30
CA LEU A 152 -6.21 22.21 -6.69
C LEU A 152 -6.15 22.27 -5.17
N GLU A 153 -7.27 22.61 -4.57
CA GLU A 153 -7.49 22.45 -3.14
C GLU A 153 -7.34 20.96 -2.76
N PRO A 154 -6.60 20.63 -1.70
CA PRO A 154 -6.49 19.25 -1.26
C PRO A 154 -7.83 18.74 -0.73
N ASP A 155 -8.17 17.52 -1.11
CA ASP A 155 -9.34 16.83 -0.59
C ASP A 155 -9.26 16.61 0.93
N TYR A 156 -10.41 16.58 1.57
CA TYR A 156 -10.50 16.18 2.98
C TYR A 156 -10.51 14.67 3.10
N TYR A 157 -9.59 14.14 3.90
CA TYR A 157 -9.46 12.72 4.23
C TYR A 157 -9.74 12.51 5.71
N ASP A 158 -10.71 11.68 6.04
CA ASP A 158 -11.04 11.39 7.43
C ASP A 158 -10.55 10.01 7.89
N LYS A 159 -10.64 9.77 9.19
CA LYS A 159 -10.20 8.53 9.82
C LYS A 159 -11.24 8.05 10.80
N GLN A 160 -11.56 6.74 10.74
CA GLN A 160 -12.53 6.12 11.63
C GLN A 160 -11.93 4.87 12.28
N TYR A 161 -12.16 4.69 13.57
CA TYR A 161 -11.83 3.48 14.30
C TYR A 161 -12.98 2.50 14.25
N LYS A 162 -12.66 1.21 14.01
CA LYS A 162 -13.61 0.10 14.00
C LYS A 162 -13.00 -1.12 14.68
N PHE A 163 -13.85 -1.91 15.30
CA PHE A 163 -13.47 -3.13 16.01
C PHE A 163 -14.40 -4.24 15.56
N TYR A 164 -13.84 -5.42 15.29
CA TYR A 164 -14.59 -6.61 14.89
C TYR A 164 -13.97 -7.84 15.54
N ASP A 165 -14.80 -8.86 15.79
CA ASP A 165 -14.31 -10.15 16.28
C ASP A 165 -13.51 -10.86 15.18
N VAL A 166 -14.09 -10.95 13.98
CA VAL A 166 -13.44 -11.56 12.82
C VAL A 166 -13.44 -10.59 11.64
N VAL A 167 -12.27 -10.41 11.02
CA VAL A 167 -12.13 -9.68 9.75
C VAL A 167 -11.72 -10.67 8.67
N VAL A 168 -12.56 -10.81 7.63
CA VAL A 168 -12.28 -11.61 6.45
C VAL A 168 -11.84 -10.69 5.31
N VAL A 169 -10.65 -10.89 4.77
CA VAL A 169 -10.06 -10.07 3.70
C VAL A 169 -10.11 -10.82 2.37
N GLY A 170 -10.92 -10.32 1.45
CA GLY A 170 -11.22 -10.92 0.15
C GLY A 170 -12.58 -11.64 0.16
N ALA A 171 -13.51 -11.16 -0.68
CA ALA A 171 -14.86 -11.72 -0.83
C ALA A 171 -14.97 -12.65 -2.05
N GLY A 172 -13.93 -13.44 -2.31
CA GLY A 172 -13.99 -14.60 -3.21
C GLY A 172 -14.73 -15.78 -2.56
N PRO A 173 -14.80 -16.94 -3.23
CA PRO A 173 -15.54 -18.09 -2.70
C PRO A 173 -15.13 -18.49 -1.29
N SER A 174 -13.83 -18.58 -1.01
CA SER A 174 -13.32 -18.91 0.33
C SER A 174 -13.70 -17.88 1.38
N GLY A 175 -13.61 -16.57 1.04
CA GLY A 175 -13.90 -15.49 1.98
C GLY A 175 -15.38 -15.36 2.27
N MET A 176 -16.24 -15.52 1.27
CA MET A 176 -17.68 -15.53 1.47
C MET A 176 -18.11 -16.70 2.35
N GLN A 177 -17.58 -17.90 2.10
CA GLN A 177 -17.84 -19.07 2.93
C GLN A 177 -17.30 -18.89 4.35
N ALA A 178 -16.09 -18.32 4.51
CA ALA A 178 -15.50 -18.02 5.81
C ALA A 178 -16.36 -17.03 6.59
N ALA A 179 -16.85 -15.95 5.96
CA ALA A 179 -17.70 -14.96 6.60
C ALA A 179 -19.03 -15.58 7.07
N LEU A 180 -19.68 -16.38 6.22
CA LEU A 180 -20.90 -17.11 6.58
C LEU A 180 -20.70 -18.06 7.75
N THR A 181 -19.60 -18.80 7.75
CA THR A 181 -19.30 -19.76 8.82
C THR A 181 -18.89 -19.05 10.13
N ALA A 182 -18.22 -17.90 10.06
CA ALA A 182 -17.84 -17.12 11.23
C ALA A 182 -19.01 -16.33 11.85
N ALA A 183 -20.07 -16.07 11.10
CA ALA A 183 -21.20 -15.24 11.52
C ALA A 183 -22.17 -16.02 12.45
N VAL A 184 -21.64 -16.57 13.54
CA VAL A 184 -22.40 -17.19 14.61
C VAL A 184 -22.96 -16.15 15.57
N ASP A 185 -23.89 -16.55 16.45
CA ASP A 185 -24.52 -15.64 17.41
C ASP A 185 -23.48 -14.89 18.26
N GLY A 186 -23.59 -13.57 18.26
CA GLY A 186 -22.74 -12.66 19.01
C GLY A 186 -21.37 -12.39 18.38
N CYS A 187 -21.01 -12.99 17.24
CA CYS A 187 -19.75 -12.73 16.54
C CYS A 187 -19.95 -11.65 15.46
N GLU A 188 -19.27 -10.53 15.58
CA GLU A 188 -19.28 -9.46 14.58
C GLU A 188 -18.23 -9.72 13.51
N VAL A 189 -18.67 -9.90 12.26
CA VAL A 189 -17.81 -10.20 11.10
C VAL A 189 -17.75 -9.03 10.14
N LEU A 190 -16.54 -8.62 9.76
CA LEU A 190 -16.31 -7.68 8.65
C LEU A 190 -15.76 -8.45 7.44
N LEU A 191 -16.48 -8.41 6.32
CA LEU A 191 -16.03 -8.92 5.02
C LEU A 191 -15.58 -7.75 4.14
N VAL A 192 -14.29 -7.72 3.76
CA VAL A 192 -13.69 -6.61 2.99
C VAL A 192 -13.25 -7.09 1.63
N ASP A 193 -13.58 -6.33 0.56
CA ASP A 193 -13.08 -6.61 -0.80
C ASP A 193 -12.71 -5.32 -1.55
N GLU A 194 -11.63 -5.37 -2.33
CA GLU A 194 -11.19 -4.23 -3.16
C GLU A 194 -12.05 -4.02 -4.42
N ASN A 195 -12.85 -5.00 -4.82
CA ASN A 195 -13.76 -4.91 -5.95
C ASN A 195 -15.11 -4.30 -5.54
N PRO A 196 -15.88 -3.79 -6.51
CA PRO A 196 -17.18 -3.16 -6.24
C PRO A 196 -18.29 -4.16 -5.83
N ILE A 197 -18.12 -5.45 -6.12
CA ILE A 197 -19.09 -6.51 -5.84
C ILE A 197 -18.43 -7.73 -5.23
N LEU A 198 -19.18 -8.46 -4.40
CA LEU A 198 -18.75 -9.74 -3.85
C LEU A 198 -18.62 -10.80 -4.95
N GLY A 199 -17.92 -11.88 -4.69
CA GLY A 199 -17.78 -13.03 -5.58
C GLY A 199 -16.35 -13.29 -6.06
N GLY A 200 -15.46 -12.28 -6.04
CA GLY A 200 -14.08 -12.44 -6.48
C GLY A 200 -13.97 -13.05 -7.90
N SER A 201 -13.25 -14.16 -8.04
CA SER A 201 -13.08 -14.85 -9.33
C SER A 201 -14.38 -15.45 -9.89
N LEU A 202 -15.39 -15.75 -9.07
CA LEU A 202 -16.69 -16.24 -9.53
C LEU A 202 -17.43 -15.25 -10.43
N ASN A 203 -17.05 -13.97 -10.42
CA ASN A 203 -17.65 -12.95 -11.25
C ASN A 203 -17.24 -13.05 -12.74
N TYR A 204 -16.14 -13.73 -13.04
CA TYR A 204 -15.60 -13.78 -14.41
C TYR A 204 -14.97 -15.11 -14.81
N SER A 205 -14.62 -16.01 -13.89
CA SER A 205 -13.97 -17.28 -14.23
C SER A 205 -14.98 -18.32 -14.71
N ARG A 206 -14.52 -19.16 -15.65
CA ARG A 206 -15.26 -20.32 -16.11
C ARG A 206 -14.77 -21.56 -15.37
N LEU A 207 -15.63 -22.21 -14.61
CA LEU A 207 -15.29 -23.38 -13.81
C LEU A 207 -15.70 -24.71 -14.48
N ASP A 208 -16.65 -24.66 -15.40
CA ASP A 208 -17.19 -25.85 -16.08
C ASP A 208 -17.32 -25.64 -17.58
N ALA A 209 -17.57 -26.72 -18.31
CA ALA A 209 -17.71 -26.68 -19.76
C ALA A 209 -18.93 -25.85 -20.21
N LYS A 210 -19.95 -25.71 -19.38
CA LYS A 210 -21.17 -24.92 -19.68
C LYS A 210 -20.99 -23.44 -19.40
N GLY A 211 -20.14 -23.07 -18.41
CA GLY A 211 -19.88 -21.69 -18.02
C GLY A 211 -20.94 -21.08 -17.11
N SER A 212 -21.76 -21.88 -16.41
CA SER A 212 -22.80 -21.41 -15.51
C SER A 212 -22.48 -21.56 -14.02
N MET A 213 -21.68 -22.58 -13.66
CA MET A 213 -21.40 -22.96 -12.27
C MET A 213 -20.88 -21.80 -11.39
N ALA A 214 -19.95 -21.00 -11.90
CA ALA A 214 -19.40 -19.87 -11.13
C ALA A 214 -20.48 -18.87 -10.71
N ARG A 215 -21.38 -18.54 -11.63
CA ARG A 215 -22.50 -17.61 -11.36
C ARG A 215 -23.48 -18.19 -10.37
N GLU A 216 -23.86 -19.46 -10.52
CA GLU A 216 -24.82 -20.12 -9.63
C GLU A 216 -24.30 -20.15 -8.18
N VAL A 217 -23.04 -20.52 -7.99
CA VAL A 217 -22.42 -20.52 -6.65
C VAL A 217 -22.28 -19.12 -6.08
N ARG A 218 -21.87 -18.15 -6.91
CA ARG A 218 -21.78 -16.75 -6.47
C ARG A 218 -23.11 -16.21 -5.97
N ASP A 219 -24.16 -16.39 -6.76
CA ASP A 219 -25.49 -15.84 -6.46
C ASP A 219 -26.06 -16.42 -5.17
N LEU A 220 -25.82 -17.70 -4.90
CA LEU A 220 -26.17 -18.35 -3.64
C LEU A 220 -25.42 -17.74 -2.44
N LEU A 221 -24.10 -17.67 -2.51
CA LEU A 221 -23.30 -17.14 -1.40
C LEU A 221 -23.57 -15.67 -1.11
N VAL A 222 -23.77 -14.87 -2.15
CA VAL A 222 -24.11 -13.44 -1.99
C VAL A 222 -25.47 -13.30 -1.31
N HIS A 223 -26.48 -14.07 -1.73
CA HIS A 223 -27.80 -14.07 -1.11
C HIS A 223 -27.74 -14.39 0.39
N ASP A 224 -26.98 -15.42 0.77
CA ASP A 224 -26.84 -15.84 2.16
C ASP A 224 -26.09 -14.79 3.02
N ILE A 225 -25.09 -14.11 2.44
CA ILE A 225 -24.37 -13.02 3.12
C ILE A 225 -25.30 -11.81 3.34
N GLU A 226 -26.06 -11.40 2.32
CA GLU A 226 -26.98 -10.27 2.42
C GLU A 226 -28.11 -10.51 3.43
N ALA A 227 -28.48 -11.77 3.64
CA ALA A 227 -29.47 -12.16 4.63
C ALA A 227 -28.94 -12.19 6.08
N ASN A 228 -27.62 -12.13 6.29
CA ASN A 228 -27.00 -12.32 7.61
C ASN A 228 -26.61 -10.98 8.24
N SER A 229 -27.31 -10.59 9.32
CA SER A 229 -27.10 -9.31 10.02
C SER A 229 -25.76 -9.22 10.80
N ASN A 230 -25.08 -10.34 11.07
CA ASN A 230 -23.80 -10.36 11.77
C ASN A 230 -22.62 -10.08 10.82
N ILE A 231 -22.86 -10.00 9.51
CA ILE A 231 -21.84 -9.71 8.51
C ILE A 231 -21.97 -8.26 8.02
N THR A 232 -20.93 -7.48 8.26
CA THR A 232 -20.78 -6.17 7.62
C THR A 232 -19.93 -6.32 6.36
N CYS A 233 -20.46 -5.95 5.20
CA CYS A 233 -19.71 -5.97 3.94
C CYS A 233 -19.11 -4.59 3.63
N MET A 234 -17.85 -4.56 3.21
CA MET A 234 -17.15 -3.36 2.78
C MET A 234 -16.48 -3.63 1.43
N THR A 235 -17.12 -3.17 0.34
CA THR A 235 -16.60 -3.27 -1.04
C THR A 235 -15.90 -1.97 -1.46
N ASN A 236 -15.18 -1.98 -2.59
CA ASN A 236 -14.29 -0.88 -3.00
C ASN A 236 -13.35 -0.46 -1.87
N ALA A 237 -12.92 -1.41 -1.05
CA ALA A 237 -12.14 -1.18 0.16
C ALA A 237 -10.89 -2.07 0.17
N THR A 238 -9.73 -1.45 0.25
CA THR A 238 -8.44 -2.16 0.22
C THR A 238 -7.84 -2.23 1.59
N VAL A 239 -7.57 -3.44 2.09
CA VAL A 239 -6.74 -3.66 3.27
C VAL A 239 -5.29 -3.44 2.85
N ASN A 240 -4.71 -2.31 3.26
CA ASN A 240 -3.47 -1.83 2.67
C ASN A 240 -2.20 -2.18 3.45
N ALA A 241 -2.36 -2.69 4.67
CA ALA A 241 -1.26 -3.15 5.51
C ALA A 241 -1.74 -4.08 6.64
N TRP A 242 -0.77 -4.67 7.33
CA TRP A 242 -0.94 -5.35 8.61
C TRP A 242 0.07 -4.79 9.61
N PHE A 243 -0.40 -4.36 10.78
CA PHE A 243 0.44 -3.84 11.86
C PHE A 243 0.20 -4.60 13.17
N ALA A 244 1.00 -4.30 14.20
CA ALA A 244 0.86 -4.88 15.53
C ALA A 244 -0.58 -4.77 16.06
N ASP A 245 -0.97 -5.68 16.96
CA ASP A 245 -2.31 -5.81 17.55
C ASP A 245 -3.40 -6.03 16.50
N ASN A 246 -3.09 -6.77 15.43
CA ASN A 246 -4.02 -7.05 14.34
C ASN A 246 -4.70 -5.77 13.80
N TRP A 247 -3.94 -4.70 13.72
CA TRP A 247 -4.41 -3.45 13.15
C TRP A 247 -4.30 -3.46 11.64
N LEU A 248 -5.45 -3.31 11.00
CA LEU A 248 -5.62 -3.29 9.55
C LEU A 248 -6.07 -1.90 9.09
N PRO A 249 -5.22 -1.11 8.39
CA PRO A 249 -5.67 0.08 7.68
C PRO A 249 -6.47 -0.33 6.45
N ILE A 250 -7.73 0.05 6.41
CA ILE A 250 -8.62 -0.19 5.28
C ILE A 250 -8.93 1.14 4.60
N ILE A 251 -8.59 1.23 3.34
CA ILE A 251 -8.86 2.42 2.52
C ILE A 251 -10.14 2.21 1.75
N CYS A 252 -11.11 3.10 1.97
CA CYS A 252 -12.34 3.14 1.20
C CYS A 252 -12.64 4.59 0.80
N GLN A 253 -12.56 4.89 -0.48
CA GLN A 253 -12.67 6.25 -1.01
C GLN A 253 -11.67 7.22 -0.32
N LYS A 254 -12.17 8.29 0.32
CA LYS A 254 -11.36 9.29 1.05
C LYS A 254 -11.25 9.01 2.54
N ARG A 255 -11.58 7.80 2.99
CA ARG A 255 -11.56 7.41 4.41
C ARG A 255 -10.57 6.30 4.69
N LEU A 256 -9.79 6.48 5.75
CA LEU A 256 -8.98 5.45 6.37
C LEU A 256 -9.73 4.86 7.57
N TYR A 257 -10.16 3.61 7.46
CA TYR A 257 -10.65 2.86 8.60
C TYR A 257 -9.48 2.20 9.32
N LYS A 258 -9.32 2.51 10.59
CA LYS A 258 -8.35 1.89 11.50
C LYS A 258 -9.06 0.72 12.20
N VAL A 259 -9.03 -0.43 11.54
CA VAL A 259 -9.74 -1.62 12.01
C VAL A 259 -8.84 -2.45 12.90
N ARG A 260 -9.33 -2.86 14.06
CA ARG A 260 -8.71 -3.89 14.90
C ARG A 260 -9.58 -5.13 14.89
N ALA A 261 -8.95 -6.26 14.60
CA ALA A 261 -9.58 -7.58 14.58
C ALA A 261 -9.06 -8.43 15.72
N ARG A 262 -9.94 -9.21 16.37
CA ARG A 262 -9.50 -10.24 17.30
C ARG A 262 -8.94 -11.45 16.55
N GLN A 263 -9.55 -11.81 15.40
CA GLN A 263 -9.06 -12.81 14.45
C GLN A 263 -9.15 -12.26 13.02
N THR A 264 -8.24 -12.65 12.16
CA THR A 264 -8.28 -12.29 10.74
C THR A 264 -8.15 -13.51 9.86
N ILE A 265 -8.95 -13.57 8.79
CA ILE A 265 -8.89 -14.63 7.78
C ILE A 265 -8.54 -13.99 6.44
N LEU A 266 -7.38 -14.30 5.89
CA LEU A 266 -6.98 -13.83 4.57
C LEU A 266 -7.45 -14.80 3.50
N CYS A 267 -8.37 -14.33 2.66
CA CYS A 267 -8.88 -15.01 1.48
C CYS A 267 -8.55 -14.20 0.21
N THR A 268 -7.34 -13.63 0.18
CA THR A 268 -6.88 -12.64 -0.81
C THR A 268 -6.60 -13.23 -2.20
N GLY A 269 -6.77 -14.54 -2.38
CA GLY A 269 -6.66 -15.19 -3.67
C GLY A 269 -5.21 -15.24 -4.18
N ALA A 270 -5.07 -15.18 -5.51
CA ALA A 270 -3.79 -15.25 -6.18
C ALA A 270 -3.77 -14.34 -7.42
N LEU A 271 -2.58 -13.93 -7.83
CA LEU A 271 -2.30 -13.06 -8.97
C LEU A 271 -1.77 -13.89 -10.13
N GLU A 272 -2.34 -13.74 -11.33
CA GLU A 272 -1.82 -14.37 -12.53
C GLU A 272 -0.40 -13.93 -12.83
N GLN A 273 0.40 -14.87 -13.34
CA GLN A 273 1.78 -14.62 -13.75
C GLN A 273 1.88 -14.53 -15.27
N GLN A 274 2.74 -13.66 -15.73
CA GLN A 274 2.97 -13.44 -17.16
C GLN A 274 3.96 -14.45 -17.76
N ALA A 275 3.77 -14.76 -19.04
CA ALA A 275 4.82 -15.35 -19.86
C ALA A 275 5.80 -14.26 -20.33
N VAL A 276 7.10 -14.56 -20.30
CA VAL A 276 8.15 -13.61 -20.68
C VAL A 276 8.71 -14.01 -22.06
N PHE A 277 8.39 -13.18 -23.07
CA PHE A 277 8.77 -13.37 -24.46
C PHE A 277 8.95 -12.03 -25.17
N HIS A 278 9.52 -12.02 -26.36
CA HIS A 278 9.77 -10.79 -27.11
C HIS A 278 8.49 -10.00 -27.38
N ASN A 279 8.47 -8.71 -27.02
CA ASN A 279 7.33 -7.79 -27.16
C ASN A 279 6.06 -8.21 -26.38
N ASN A 280 6.18 -8.89 -25.25
CA ASN A 280 5.07 -9.29 -24.40
C ASN A 280 4.29 -8.12 -23.75
N ASP A 281 4.68 -6.89 -24.03
CA ASP A 281 4.12 -5.65 -23.51
C ASP A 281 3.18 -4.88 -24.46
N LEU A 282 2.96 -5.42 -25.66
CA LEU A 282 2.15 -4.72 -26.69
C LEU A 282 0.66 -4.64 -26.28
N PRO A 283 -0.04 -3.53 -26.59
CA PRO A 283 -1.50 -3.48 -26.52
C PRO A 283 -2.12 -4.63 -27.32
N GLY A 284 -2.96 -5.43 -26.67
CA GLY A 284 -3.51 -6.69 -27.18
C GLY A 284 -2.89 -7.94 -26.53
N VAL A 285 -1.76 -7.81 -25.82
CA VAL A 285 -1.25 -8.85 -24.92
C VAL A 285 -1.78 -8.60 -23.52
N MET A 286 -2.50 -9.55 -22.93
CA MET A 286 -3.14 -9.43 -21.63
C MET A 286 -3.18 -10.74 -20.86
N MET A 287 -3.49 -10.70 -19.59
CA MET A 287 -3.77 -11.90 -18.79
C MET A 287 -5.10 -12.52 -19.20
N SER A 288 -5.26 -13.82 -19.02
CA SER A 288 -6.50 -14.53 -19.31
C SER A 288 -7.67 -13.97 -18.48
N SER A 289 -7.44 -13.69 -17.22
CA SER A 289 -8.46 -13.07 -16.36
C SER A 289 -8.86 -11.66 -16.83
N ALA A 290 -7.96 -10.91 -17.47
CA ALA A 290 -8.30 -9.60 -18.03
C ALA A 290 -9.31 -9.74 -19.19
N ALA A 291 -9.10 -10.70 -20.08
CA ALA A 291 -10.03 -11.00 -21.16
C ALA A 291 -11.40 -11.44 -20.62
N GLN A 292 -11.41 -12.31 -19.59
CA GLN A 292 -12.63 -12.74 -18.92
C GLN A 292 -13.34 -11.59 -18.23
N ARG A 293 -12.62 -10.69 -17.52
CA ARG A 293 -13.22 -9.46 -16.92
C ARG A 293 -13.82 -8.56 -18.00
N LEU A 294 -13.13 -8.33 -19.11
CA LEU A 294 -13.69 -7.55 -20.22
C LEU A 294 -15.00 -8.15 -20.73
N ILE A 295 -15.08 -9.46 -20.89
CA ILE A 295 -16.26 -10.19 -21.36
C ILE A 295 -17.37 -10.12 -20.30
N HIS A 296 -17.12 -10.66 -19.11
CA HIS A 296 -18.17 -10.93 -18.12
C HIS A 296 -18.58 -9.69 -17.33
N LEU A 297 -17.62 -8.81 -16.96
CA LEU A 297 -17.94 -7.62 -16.16
C LEU A 297 -18.35 -6.44 -17.01
N TYR A 298 -17.76 -6.27 -18.20
CA TYR A 298 -17.93 -5.07 -19.02
C TYR A 298 -18.58 -5.32 -20.39
N ALA A 299 -18.92 -6.58 -20.73
CA ALA A 299 -19.53 -6.95 -22.02
C ALA A 299 -18.68 -6.55 -23.24
N ILE A 300 -17.37 -6.69 -23.16
CA ILE A 300 -16.43 -6.27 -24.22
C ILE A 300 -15.75 -7.49 -24.82
N ARG A 301 -15.73 -7.53 -26.14
CA ARG A 301 -14.92 -8.46 -26.89
C ARG A 301 -13.47 -8.00 -26.90
N PRO A 302 -12.50 -8.79 -26.36
CA PRO A 302 -11.10 -8.37 -26.25
C PRO A 302 -10.40 -8.14 -27.58
N GLY A 303 -10.87 -8.77 -28.66
CA GLY A 303 -10.33 -8.65 -30.00
C GLY A 303 -11.19 -9.39 -31.01
N LYS A 304 -10.65 -9.64 -32.21
CA LYS A 304 -11.30 -10.42 -33.27
C LYS A 304 -10.75 -11.83 -33.36
N THR A 305 -9.43 -11.97 -33.28
CA THR A 305 -8.70 -13.23 -33.37
C THR A 305 -7.70 -13.33 -32.24
N ALA A 306 -7.81 -14.36 -31.40
CA ALA A 306 -6.99 -14.56 -30.23
C ALA A 306 -6.09 -15.79 -30.31
N VAL A 307 -4.92 -15.69 -29.68
CA VAL A 307 -4.07 -16.82 -29.29
C VAL A 307 -4.04 -16.88 -27.76
N VAL A 308 -4.29 -18.07 -27.21
CA VAL A 308 -4.22 -18.28 -25.75
C VAL A 308 -2.93 -19.04 -25.43
N VAL A 309 -2.09 -18.45 -24.58
CA VAL A 309 -0.86 -19.09 -24.07
C VAL A 309 -1.16 -19.66 -22.71
N THR A 310 -0.92 -20.95 -22.51
CA THR A 310 -1.30 -21.57 -21.24
C THR A 310 -0.25 -22.55 -20.71
N GLY A 311 -0.20 -22.63 -19.37
CA GLY A 311 0.52 -23.67 -18.62
C GLY A 311 -0.42 -24.51 -17.74
N ASN A 312 -1.73 -24.19 -17.76
CA ASN A 312 -2.77 -24.83 -16.94
C ASN A 312 -4.10 -24.95 -17.69
N ASP A 313 -5.16 -25.34 -17.00
CA ASP A 313 -6.45 -25.55 -17.64
C ASP A 313 -7.29 -24.25 -17.76
N ASP A 314 -6.91 -23.18 -17.07
CA ASP A 314 -7.61 -21.88 -17.12
C ASP A 314 -7.48 -21.22 -18.50
N GLY A 315 -6.37 -21.48 -19.22
CA GLY A 315 -6.28 -21.04 -20.61
C GLY A 315 -7.32 -21.69 -21.52
N TYR A 316 -7.71 -22.91 -21.25
CA TYR A 316 -8.80 -23.57 -21.99
C TYR A 316 -10.17 -22.98 -21.61
N ALA A 317 -10.37 -22.65 -20.32
CA ALA A 317 -11.55 -21.91 -19.86
C ALA A 317 -11.68 -20.57 -20.58
N ASN A 318 -10.58 -19.82 -20.62
CA ASN A 318 -10.53 -18.52 -21.31
C ASN A 318 -10.80 -18.67 -22.83
N ALA A 319 -10.22 -19.68 -23.48
CA ALA A 319 -10.44 -19.94 -24.90
C ALA A 319 -11.92 -20.23 -25.20
N LEU A 320 -12.62 -20.92 -24.31
CA LEU A 320 -14.06 -21.17 -24.42
C LEU A 320 -14.87 -19.87 -24.22
N ASP A 321 -14.52 -19.02 -23.25
CA ASP A 321 -15.17 -17.72 -23.04
C ASP A 321 -14.98 -16.79 -24.23
N LEU A 322 -13.77 -16.74 -24.80
CA LEU A 322 -13.48 -15.99 -26.02
C LEU A 322 -14.33 -16.45 -27.19
N ALA A 323 -14.43 -17.78 -27.40
CA ALA A 323 -15.25 -18.36 -28.46
C ALA A 323 -16.75 -18.07 -28.25
N ASP A 324 -17.25 -18.13 -27.00
CA ASP A 324 -18.64 -17.79 -26.66
C ASP A 324 -18.94 -16.29 -26.88
N ALA A 325 -17.93 -15.42 -26.67
CA ALA A 325 -18.02 -14.00 -26.97
C ALA A 325 -17.87 -13.66 -28.46
N GLY A 326 -17.70 -14.68 -29.33
CA GLY A 326 -17.55 -14.50 -30.76
C GLY A 326 -16.16 -14.02 -31.20
N VAL A 327 -15.11 -14.35 -30.42
CA VAL A 327 -13.72 -14.16 -30.79
C VAL A 327 -13.23 -15.46 -31.45
N GLU A 328 -12.61 -15.36 -32.60
CA GLU A 328 -11.93 -16.50 -33.22
C GLU A 328 -10.69 -16.91 -32.41
N VAL A 329 -10.67 -18.11 -31.85
CA VAL A 329 -9.50 -18.63 -31.16
C VAL A 329 -8.63 -19.40 -32.16
N ALA A 330 -7.62 -18.74 -32.73
CA ALA A 330 -6.74 -19.27 -33.73
C ALA A 330 -5.91 -20.48 -33.25
N ALA A 331 -5.44 -20.41 -31.99
CA ALA A 331 -4.78 -21.51 -31.33
C ALA A 331 -4.73 -21.34 -29.79
N ILE A 332 -4.67 -22.48 -29.10
CA ILE A 332 -4.18 -22.59 -27.72
C ILE A 332 -2.74 -23.10 -27.79
N VAL A 333 -1.79 -22.31 -27.35
CA VAL A 333 -0.36 -22.63 -27.24
C VAL A 333 -0.09 -23.09 -25.81
N ASP A 334 -0.05 -24.40 -25.60
CA ASP A 334 0.16 -25.00 -24.30
C ASP A 334 1.65 -25.31 -24.10
N LEU A 335 2.21 -24.73 -23.05
CA LEU A 335 3.62 -24.93 -22.69
C LEU A 335 3.91 -26.38 -22.25
N ARG A 336 2.88 -27.13 -21.86
CA ARG A 336 2.97 -28.53 -21.44
C ARG A 336 2.99 -29.44 -22.68
N ASP A 337 3.89 -30.41 -22.73
CA ASP A 337 3.93 -31.40 -23.82
C ASP A 337 2.66 -32.26 -23.87
N LYS A 338 2.12 -32.58 -22.71
CA LYS A 338 0.92 -33.45 -22.57
C LYS A 338 -0.09 -32.77 -21.63
N PRO A 339 -0.97 -31.91 -22.18
CA PRO A 339 -2.08 -31.37 -21.40
C PRO A 339 -2.97 -32.50 -20.86
N ARG A 340 -3.39 -32.38 -19.58
CA ARG A 340 -4.28 -33.38 -19.00
C ARG A 340 -5.66 -33.35 -19.67
N SER A 341 -6.34 -34.50 -19.72
CA SER A 341 -7.68 -34.57 -20.27
C SER A 341 -8.73 -34.13 -19.24
N SER A 342 -8.86 -32.81 -19.01
CA SER A 342 -9.92 -32.23 -18.16
C SER A 342 -11.21 -31.97 -18.97
N PRO A 343 -12.34 -31.70 -18.32
CA PRO A 343 -13.58 -31.31 -18.98
C PRO A 343 -13.40 -30.11 -19.91
N LEU A 344 -12.61 -29.10 -19.51
CA LEU A 344 -12.35 -27.87 -20.27
C LEU A 344 -11.49 -28.19 -21.53
N VAL A 345 -10.45 -29.00 -21.39
CA VAL A 345 -9.62 -29.43 -22.51
C VAL A 345 -10.46 -30.23 -23.53
N ARG A 346 -11.33 -31.12 -23.06
CA ARG A 346 -12.23 -31.87 -23.95
C ARG A 346 -13.24 -30.97 -24.66
N ALA A 347 -13.77 -29.96 -23.95
CA ALA A 347 -14.71 -29.01 -24.55
C ALA A 347 -14.03 -28.15 -25.63
N ALA A 348 -12.81 -27.66 -25.40
CA ALA A 348 -12.04 -26.93 -26.41
C ALA A 348 -11.75 -27.78 -27.67
N LYS A 349 -11.36 -29.04 -27.49
CA LYS A 349 -11.17 -29.99 -28.61
C LYS A 349 -12.47 -30.22 -29.39
N LYS A 350 -13.59 -30.43 -28.69
CA LYS A 350 -14.90 -30.61 -29.30
C LYS A 350 -15.34 -29.40 -30.13
N ARG A 351 -14.91 -28.20 -29.77
CA ARG A 351 -15.14 -26.96 -30.54
C ARG A 351 -14.22 -26.79 -31.75
N GLY A 352 -13.29 -27.71 -31.97
CA GLY A 352 -12.34 -27.64 -33.07
C GLY A 352 -11.22 -26.59 -32.87
N ILE A 353 -10.97 -26.14 -31.66
CA ILE A 353 -9.90 -25.17 -31.38
C ILE A 353 -8.56 -25.90 -31.53
N THR A 354 -7.65 -25.34 -32.34
CA THR A 354 -6.31 -25.86 -32.55
C THR A 354 -5.48 -25.78 -31.26
N ILE A 355 -4.87 -26.91 -30.85
CA ILE A 355 -4.00 -26.99 -29.67
C ILE A 355 -2.58 -27.30 -30.13
N LYS A 356 -1.62 -26.44 -29.76
CA LYS A 356 -0.17 -26.58 -29.99
C LYS A 356 0.49 -26.91 -28.63
N ALA A 357 0.53 -28.20 -28.30
CA ALA A 357 1.13 -28.69 -27.04
C ALA A 357 2.65 -28.78 -27.16
N GLY A 358 3.40 -28.39 -26.10
CA GLY A 358 4.85 -28.31 -26.09
C GLY A 358 5.41 -27.12 -26.89
N TYR A 359 4.60 -26.10 -27.13
CA TYR A 359 5.01 -24.88 -27.82
C TYR A 359 4.95 -23.66 -26.87
N ALA A 360 5.81 -22.68 -27.16
CA ALA A 360 5.79 -21.38 -26.53
C ALA A 360 5.51 -20.26 -27.55
N VAL A 361 4.88 -19.18 -27.11
CA VAL A 361 4.95 -17.91 -27.83
C VAL A 361 6.34 -17.36 -27.60
N TYR A 362 7.11 -17.22 -28.66
CA TYR A 362 8.50 -16.77 -28.65
C TYR A 362 8.61 -15.27 -28.91
N ALA A 363 7.74 -14.74 -29.78
CA ALA A 363 7.71 -13.31 -30.10
C ALA A 363 6.30 -12.84 -30.46
N ALA A 364 5.91 -11.66 -29.99
CA ALA A 364 4.76 -10.92 -30.51
C ALA A 364 5.17 -9.99 -31.64
N GLN A 365 4.42 -10.02 -32.74
CA GLN A 365 4.62 -9.23 -33.92
C GLN A 365 3.79 -7.95 -33.84
N LYS A 366 4.39 -6.80 -34.08
CA LYS A 366 3.71 -5.51 -34.03
C LYS A 366 3.39 -4.93 -35.41
N ARG A 367 2.26 -4.24 -35.51
CA ARG A 367 1.93 -3.34 -36.62
C ARG A 367 1.59 -1.96 -36.04
N GLY A 368 2.49 -1.00 -36.19
CA GLY A 368 2.37 0.27 -35.48
C GLY A 368 2.50 0.09 -33.95
N ASN A 369 1.47 0.48 -33.22
CA ASN A 369 1.41 0.37 -31.75
C ASN A 369 0.63 -0.86 -31.23
N HIS A 370 0.21 -1.75 -32.11
CA HIS A 370 -0.68 -2.86 -31.75
C HIS A 370 -0.10 -4.21 -32.16
N LEU A 371 -0.59 -5.24 -31.51
CA LEU A 371 -0.33 -6.63 -31.83
C LEU A 371 -0.92 -6.97 -33.23
N ALA A 372 -0.21 -7.76 -34.04
CA ALA A 372 -0.63 -8.23 -35.34
C ALA A 372 -0.45 -9.73 -35.56
N GLY A 373 0.17 -10.41 -34.62
CA GLY A 373 0.39 -11.86 -34.66
C GLY A 373 1.43 -12.28 -33.64
N VAL A 374 1.66 -13.58 -33.58
CA VAL A 374 2.70 -14.20 -32.76
C VAL A 374 3.54 -15.19 -33.59
N GLU A 375 4.77 -15.38 -33.15
CA GLU A 375 5.65 -16.44 -33.54
C GLU A 375 5.68 -17.47 -32.42
N ILE A 376 5.32 -18.71 -32.73
CA ILE A 376 5.38 -19.82 -31.80
C ILE A 376 6.51 -20.80 -32.21
N ARG A 377 7.13 -21.40 -31.20
CA ARG A 377 8.21 -22.38 -31.38
C ARG A 377 8.04 -23.56 -30.43
N LYS A 378 8.49 -24.73 -30.87
CA LYS A 378 8.51 -25.92 -30.02
C LYS A 378 9.53 -25.75 -28.88
N ILE A 379 9.16 -26.12 -27.67
CA ILE A 379 10.06 -26.13 -26.52
C ILE A 379 10.93 -27.37 -26.59
N LEU A 380 12.25 -27.20 -26.53
CA LEU A 380 13.24 -28.29 -26.51
C LEU A 380 13.69 -28.62 -25.09
N SER A 381 13.89 -27.58 -24.28
CA SER A 381 14.24 -27.67 -22.85
C SER A 381 13.91 -26.35 -22.15
N GLN A 382 14.20 -26.26 -20.87
CA GLN A 382 13.92 -25.08 -20.06
C GLN A 382 14.48 -23.78 -20.69
N GLY A 383 13.60 -22.90 -21.13
CA GLY A 383 13.96 -21.61 -21.75
C GLY A 383 14.52 -21.69 -23.17
N ILE A 384 14.64 -22.88 -23.77
CA ILE A 384 15.20 -23.10 -25.10
C ILE A 384 14.14 -23.60 -26.05
N CYS A 385 13.95 -22.88 -27.15
CA CYS A 385 13.03 -23.24 -28.22
C CYS A 385 13.76 -23.66 -29.48
N ASP A 386 13.07 -24.42 -30.33
CA ASP A 386 13.53 -24.80 -31.69
C ASP A 386 13.78 -23.53 -32.54
N SER A 387 14.63 -23.67 -33.53
CA SER A 387 14.87 -22.64 -34.55
C SER A 387 13.69 -22.48 -35.50
N GLN A 388 12.89 -23.53 -35.72
CA GLN A 388 11.72 -23.50 -36.59
C GLN A 388 10.59 -22.70 -35.94
N ALA A 389 10.07 -21.72 -36.68
CA ALA A 389 9.03 -20.83 -36.23
C ALA A 389 7.75 -20.99 -37.03
N GLU A 390 6.62 -21.03 -36.34
CA GLU A 390 5.30 -20.94 -36.96
C GLU A 390 4.67 -19.57 -36.61
N LYS A 391 4.08 -18.89 -37.59
CA LYS A 391 3.44 -17.56 -37.39
C LYS A 391 1.93 -17.69 -37.39
N ILE A 392 1.29 -17.12 -36.38
CA ILE A 392 -0.16 -17.07 -36.24
C ILE A 392 -0.60 -15.60 -36.20
N ARG A 393 -1.51 -15.22 -37.10
CA ARG A 393 -2.11 -13.88 -37.08
C ARG A 393 -3.11 -13.78 -35.94
N CYS A 394 -3.00 -12.75 -35.14
CA CYS A 394 -3.96 -12.44 -34.08
C CYS A 394 -3.83 -10.96 -33.67
N ASP A 395 -4.88 -10.40 -33.09
CA ASP A 395 -4.89 -9.06 -32.48
C ASP A 395 -4.95 -9.11 -30.95
N THR A 396 -5.08 -10.34 -30.39
CA THR A 396 -5.16 -10.58 -28.95
C THR A 396 -4.32 -11.80 -28.57
N VAL A 397 -3.56 -11.67 -27.47
CA VAL A 397 -2.87 -12.78 -26.80
C VAL A 397 -3.30 -12.79 -25.34
N CYS A 398 -3.85 -13.91 -24.88
CA CYS A 398 -4.23 -14.11 -23.48
C CYS A 398 -3.27 -15.10 -22.82
N MET A 399 -2.74 -14.73 -21.63
CA MET A 399 -1.75 -15.53 -20.90
C MET A 399 -2.38 -16.16 -19.65
N ALA A 400 -2.27 -17.49 -19.50
CA ALA A 400 -2.70 -18.26 -18.33
C ALA A 400 -1.61 -19.27 -17.96
N ILE A 401 -0.48 -18.79 -17.44
CA ILE A 401 0.69 -19.67 -17.25
C ILE A 401 0.92 -20.05 -15.78
N GLY A 402 0.14 -19.50 -14.88
CA GLY A 402 0.22 -19.76 -13.45
C GLY A 402 -0.11 -18.57 -12.58
N TYR A 403 0.08 -18.76 -11.28
CA TYR A 403 -0.31 -17.83 -10.24
C TYR A 403 0.78 -17.65 -9.17
N THR A 404 0.72 -16.53 -8.49
CA THR A 404 1.42 -16.30 -7.21
C THR A 404 0.36 -16.01 -6.16
N PRO A 405 0.30 -16.75 -5.04
CA PRO A 405 -0.56 -16.42 -3.92
C PRO A 405 -0.39 -14.97 -3.47
N THR A 406 -1.47 -14.29 -3.11
CA THR A 406 -1.44 -12.89 -2.65
C THR A 406 -1.03 -12.84 -1.17
N TYR A 407 0.20 -13.21 -0.87
CA TYR A 407 0.75 -13.43 0.46
C TYR A 407 1.23 -12.16 1.19
N GLN A 408 1.16 -11.00 0.58
CA GLN A 408 1.83 -9.78 1.06
C GLN A 408 1.40 -9.39 2.48
N LEU A 409 0.09 -9.41 2.76
CA LEU A 409 -0.43 -9.09 4.10
C LEU A 409 0.00 -10.12 5.15
N ALA A 410 0.00 -11.41 4.80
CA ALA A 410 0.47 -12.45 5.69
C ALA A 410 1.96 -12.31 6.01
N CYS A 411 2.79 -11.93 5.02
CA CYS A 411 4.21 -11.65 5.24
C CYS A 411 4.43 -10.40 6.12
N GLN A 412 3.60 -9.37 5.99
CA GLN A 412 3.64 -8.19 6.88
C GLN A 412 3.26 -8.55 8.31
N ALA A 413 2.38 -9.51 8.50
CA ALA A 413 2.02 -10.05 9.81
C ALA A 413 3.11 -10.94 10.43
N GLY A 414 4.12 -11.36 9.67
CA GLY A 414 5.22 -12.22 10.13
C GLY A 414 5.22 -13.64 9.53
N GLY A 415 4.26 -13.96 8.67
CA GLY A 415 4.21 -15.22 7.92
C GLY A 415 5.45 -15.40 7.03
N GLN A 416 5.91 -16.63 6.90
CA GLN A 416 7.11 -16.98 6.16
C GLN A 416 6.76 -17.66 4.83
N LEU A 417 7.62 -17.48 3.84
CA LEU A 417 7.49 -18.08 2.53
C LEU A 417 8.48 -19.22 2.34
N SER A 418 8.02 -20.31 1.74
CA SER A 418 8.87 -21.37 1.20
C SER A 418 8.53 -21.65 -0.24
N TYR A 419 9.52 -21.98 -1.06
CA TYR A 419 9.29 -22.34 -2.44
C TYR A 419 9.01 -23.85 -2.57
N SER A 420 7.97 -24.18 -3.31
CA SER A 420 7.62 -25.56 -3.65
C SER A 420 7.95 -25.84 -5.11
N ASP A 421 8.93 -26.69 -5.39
CA ASP A 421 9.25 -27.13 -6.75
C ASP A 421 8.08 -27.86 -7.41
N LYS A 422 7.30 -28.62 -6.63
CA LYS A 422 6.12 -29.34 -7.12
C LYS A 422 5.05 -28.41 -7.66
N SER A 423 4.78 -27.30 -6.98
CA SER A 423 3.78 -26.30 -7.38
C SER A 423 4.40 -25.13 -8.15
N ALA A 424 5.73 -25.05 -8.23
CA ALA A 424 6.50 -23.98 -8.86
C ALA A 424 6.09 -22.58 -8.40
N MET A 425 5.83 -22.42 -7.10
CA MET A 425 5.43 -21.17 -6.46
C MET A 425 5.88 -21.06 -5.00
N PHE A 426 5.85 -19.86 -4.46
CA PHE A 426 6.01 -19.62 -3.03
C PHE A 426 4.68 -19.86 -2.29
N THR A 427 4.75 -20.56 -1.18
CA THR A 427 3.63 -20.87 -0.28
C THR A 427 3.89 -20.31 1.10
N LEU A 428 2.82 -20.00 1.84
CA LEU A 428 2.88 -19.47 3.20
C LEU A 428 2.99 -20.60 4.23
N ASN A 429 3.78 -20.35 5.27
CA ASN A 429 3.92 -21.18 6.45
C ASN A 429 4.22 -20.29 7.68
N ASN A 430 4.19 -20.87 8.87
CA ASN A 430 4.48 -20.20 10.14
C ASN A 430 3.68 -18.90 10.31
N LEU A 431 2.34 -19.02 10.23
CA LEU A 431 1.46 -17.87 10.45
C LEU A 431 1.48 -17.48 11.95
N PRO A 432 1.42 -16.17 12.26
CA PRO A 432 1.26 -15.73 13.64
C PRO A 432 -0.12 -16.07 14.21
N ASP A 433 -0.22 -16.08 15.52
CA ASP A 433 -1.49 -16.26 16.23
C ASP A 433 -2.51 -15.18 15.80
N GLY A 434 -3.78 -15.55 15.68
CA GLY A 434 -4.84 -14.64 15.26
C GLY A 434 -4.97 -14.47 13.75
N LEU A 435 -4.13 -15.15 12.95
CA LEU A 435 -4.17 -15.11 11.50
C LEU A 435 -4.44 -16.50 10.92
N GLN A 436 -5.49 -16.60 10.10
CA GLN A 436 -5.80 -17.75 9.26
C GLN A 436 -5.71 -17.36 7.78
N ILE A 437 -5.49 -18.35 6.91
CA ILE A 437 -5.51 -18.18 5.45
C ILE A 437 -6.40 -19.26 4.84
N ALA A 438 -7.09 -18.95 3.71
CA ALA A 438 -7.90 -19.94 3.01
C ALA A 438 -8.03 -19.64 1.51
N GLY A 439 -8.23 -20.67 0.72
CA GLY A 439 -8.36 -20.60 -0.74
C GLY A 439 -7.03 -20.47 -1.48
N SER A 440 -7.00 -19.73 -2.60
CA SER A 440 -5.81 -19.69 -3.46
C SER A 440 -4.59 -19.01 -2.82
N VAL A 441 -4.77 -18.18 -1.79
CA VAL A 441 -3.65 -17.65 -1.01
C VAL A 441 -2.96 -18.75 -0.20
N ASP A 442 -3.68 -19.80 0.18
CA ASP A 442 -3.16 -21.04 0.77
C ASP A 442 -2.94 -22.15 -0.26
N SER A 443 -2.92 -21.82 -1.55
CA SER A 443 -2.66 -22.75 -2.65
C SER A 443 -3.72 -23.82 -2.85
N TYR A 444 -4.99 -23.55 -2.56
CA TYR A 444 -6.15 -24.34 -2.96
C TYR A 444 -6.80 -23.72 -4.20
N TRP A 445 -7.08 -24.54 -5.23
CA TRP A 445 -7.50 -24.06 -6.55
C TRP A 445 -8.89 -24.56 -6.99
N GLU A 446 -9.27 -25.78 -6.58
CA GLU A 446 -10.60 -26.30 -6.85
C GLU A 446 -11.64 -25.60 -5.95
N LEU A 447 -12.79 -25.26 -6.54
CA LEU A 447 -13.83 -24.48 -5.84
C LEU A 447 -14.29 -25.15 -4.54
N SER A 448 -14.52 -26.48 -4.54
CA SER A 448 -14.92 -27.23 -3.33
C SER A 448 -13.91 -27.06 -2.21
N ASN A 449 -12.62 -27.23 -2.53
CA ASN A 449 -11.55 -27.10 -1.54
C ASN A 449 -11.45 -25.67 -1.01
N CYS A 450 -11.65 -24.67 -1.87
CA CYS A 450 -11.68 -23.27 -1.46
C CYS A 450 -12.82 -22.98 -0.46
N LEU A 451 -13.99 -23.56 -0.68
CA LEU A 451 -15.14 -23.40 0.23
C LEU A 451 -14.89 -24.12 1.56
N GLU A 452 -14.44 -25.38 1.53
CA GLU A 452 -14.15 -26.18 2.72
C GLU A 452 -13.07 -25.53 3.60
N GLU A 453 -11.97 -25.06 3.01
CA GLU A 453 -10.90 -24.39 3.76
C GLU A 453 -11.32 -23.00 4.27
N GLY A 454 -12.21 -22.30 3.57
CA GLY A 454 -12.84 -21.08 4.07
C GLY A 454 -13.65 -21.33 5.34
N ALA A 455 -14.49 -22.35 5.33
CA ALA A 455 -15.26 -22.76 6.50
C ALA A 455 -14.35 -23.22 7.65
N ARG A 456 -13.33 -24.03 7.34
CA ARG A 456 -12.36 -24.52 8.32
C ARG A 456 -11.62 -23.37 9.02
N ALA A 457 -11.12 -22.39 8.28
CA ALA A 457 -10.46 -21.22 8.83
C ALA A 457 -11.36 -20.40 9.76
N ALA A 458 -12.65 -20.29 9.43
CA ALA A 458 -13.64 -19.63 10.27
C ALA A 458 -13.90 -20.39 11.57
N ILE A 459 -14.03 -21.72 11.53
CA ILE A 459 -14.19 -22.56 12.73
C ILE A 459 -12.99 -22.38 13.66
N ILE A 460 -11.77 -22.38 13.14
CA ILE A 460 -10.56 -22.13 13.94
C ILE A 460 -10.64 -20.76 14.61
N ALA A 461 -11.01 -19.72 13.86
CA ALA A 461 -11.10 -18.36 14.38
C ALA A 461 -12.17 -18.20 15.47
N THR A 462 -13.38 -18.73 15.26
CA THR A 462 -14.49 -18.62 16.21
C THR A 462 -14.26 -19.48 17.48
N ASN A 463 -13.64 -20.66 17.34
CA ASN A 463 -13.23 -21.47 18.48
C ASN A 463 -12.17 -20.74 19.34
N ALA A 464 -11.18 -20.11 18.71
CA ALA A 464 -10.14 -19.33 19.40
C ALA A 464 -10.72 -18.13 20.18
N LEU A 465 -11.88 -17.61 19.75
CA LEU A 465 -12.59 -16.52 20.41
C LEU A 465 -13.61 -17.01 21.46
N GLY A 466 -13.87 -18.30 21.52
CA GLY A 466 -14.84 -18.91 22.45
C GLY A 466 -16.30 -18.79 22.03
N PHE A 467 -16.60 -18.36 20.79
CA PHE A 467 -17.96 -18.33 20.25
C PHE A 467 -18.50 -19.73 19.93
N THR A 468 -17.62 -20.63 19.53
CA THR A 468 -17.94 -22.00 19.21
C THR A 468 -16.96 -22.96 19.90
N GLN A 469 -17.33 -24.25 20.01
CA GLN A 469 -16.46 -25.35 20.41
C GLN A 469 -16.68 -26.52 19.46
N THR A 470 -16.66 -26.21 18.16
CA THR A 470 -16.86 -27.18 17.09
C THR A 470 -15.57 -27.91 16.79
N ASP A 471 -15.63 -29.20 16.53
CA ASP A 471 -14.48 -29.96 16.05
C ASP A 471 -13.94 -29.36 14.76
N ILE A 472 -12.63 -29.11 14.72
CA ILE A 472 -11.97 -28.54 13.54
C ILE A 472 -11.83 -29.67 12.50
N PRO A 473 -12.43 -29.51 11.31
CA PRO A 473 -12.28 -30.49 10.23
C PRO A 473 -10.81 -30.69 9.85
N GLU A 474 -10.45 -31.90 9.42
CA GLU A 474 -9.13 -32.15 8.85
C GLU A 474 -8.91 -31.28 7.62
N PRO A 475 -7.67 -30.81 7.39
CA PRO A 475 -7.35 -30.02 6.19
C PRO A 475 -7.69 -30.80 4.91
N THR A 476 -8.31 -30.11 3.97
CA THR A 476 -8.62 -30.68 2.66
C THR A 476 -7.34 -31.08 1.94
N ALA A 477 -7.38 -32.22 1.22
CA ALA A 477 -6.23 -32.64 0.45
C ALA A 477 -5.90 -31.67 -0.68
N ARG A 478 -4.65 -31.21 -0.75
CA ARG A 478 -4.20 -30.32 -1.81
C ARG A 478 -4.25 -31.03 -3.16
N GLU A 479 -4.50 -30.24 -4.22
CA GLU A 479 -4.59 -30.73 -5.58
C GLU A 479 -3.25 -31.36 -6.02
N LYS A 480 -3.36 -32.46 -6.80
CA LYS A 480 -2.19 -33.22 -7.29
C LYS A 480 -1.39 -32.46 -8.37
N HIS A 481 -2.02 -31.48 -9.01
CA HIS A 481 -1.44 -30.77 -10.15
C HIS A 481 -1.17 -29.29 -9.81
N SER A 482 0.00 -28.83 -10.21
CA SER A 482 0.34 -27.40 -10.11
C SER A 482 -0.46 -26.57 -11.12
N PRO A 483 -0.97 -25.39 -10.74
CA PRO A 483 -1.48 -24.43 -11.71
C PRO A 483 -0.36 -23.69 -12.47
N ASN A 484 0.90 -23.84 -12.06
CA ASN A 484 2.03 -23.10 -12.61
C ASN A 484 2.88 -23.92 -13.54
N HIS A 485 3.26 -23.33 -14.67
CA HIS A 485 4.37 -23.84 -15.47
C HIS A 485 5.71 -23.44 -14.79
N SER A 486 6.64 -24.39 -14.73
CA SER A 486 7.91 -24.19 -14.01
C SER A 486 8.78 -23.08 -14.63
N TRP A 487 8.78 -22.94 -15.96
CA TRP A 487 9.61 -21.94 -16.64
C TRP A 487 8.94 -21.34 -17.88
N PRO A 488 8.16 -20.26 -17.74
CA PRO A 488 7.51 -19.57 -18.86
C PRO A 488 8.33 -18.37 -19.37
N ILE A 489 9.66 -18.51 -19.45
CA ILE A 489 10.60 -17.43 -19.76
C ILE A 489 11.44 -17.82 -20.97
N PHE A 490 11.35 -17.04 -22.04
CA PHE A 490 12.03 -17.33 -23.32
C PHE A 490 12.78 -16.08 -23.80
N ALA A 491 14.13 -16.14 -23.70
CA ALA A 491 14.99 -15.06 -24.13
C ALA A 491 15.03 -14.95 -25.66
N HIS A 492 15.08 -13.72 -26.17
CA HIS A 492 15.10 -13.44 -27.60
C HIS A 492 16.35 -12.66 -27.99
N PRO A 493 17.02 -12.94 -29.13
CA PRO A 493 18.25 -12.23 -29.55
C PRO A 493 18.11 -10.71 -29.64
N ASN A 494 16.92 -10.23 -29.96
CA ASN A 494 16.64 -8.78 -30.08
C ASN A 494 16.22 -8.14 -28.73
N GLY A 495 16.20 -8.88 -27.63
CA GLY A 495 15.73 -8.40 -26.32
C GLY A 495 14.24 -8.02 -26.33
N LYS A 496 13.83 -7.12 -25.43
CA LYS A 496 12.45 -6.64 -25.26
C LYS A 496 11.46 -7.71 -24.79
N GLU A 497 11.93 -8.66 -24.04
CA GLU A 497 11.17 -9.60 -23.22
C GLU A 497 11.09 -9.03 -21.79
N PHE A 498 9.95 -8.42 -21.46
CA PHE A 498 9.79 -7.67 -20.21
C PHE A 498 9.42 -8.60 -19.06
N VAL A 499 10.22 -8.49 -18.00
CA VAL A 499 10.02 -9.15 -16.70
C VAL A 499 9.23 -8.25 -15.78
N ASP A 500 9.52 -6.94 -15.81
CA ASP A 500 8.85 -5.91 -15.04
C ASP A 500 8.37 -4.81 -15.97
N TYR A 501 7.06 -4.63 -16.04
CA TYR A 501 6.44 -3.63 -16.92
C TYR A 501 6.48 -2.23 -16.33
N ASP A 502 6.52 -2.12 -14.99
CA ASP A 502 6.52 -0.83 -14.32
C ASP A 502 7.80 -0.06 -14.61
N GLU A 503 8.93 -0.79 -14.60
CA GLU A 503 10.27 -0.23 -14.73
C GLU A 503 10.92 -0.52 -16.10
N ASP A 504 10.16 -1.10 -17.04
CA ASP A 504 10.65 -1.51 -18.36
C ASP A 504 11.89 -2.45 -18.30
N LEU A 505 11.92 -3.38 -17.34
CA LEU A 505 13.06 -4.29 -17.17
C LEU A 505 12.91 -5.55 -17.98
N THR A 506 13.98 -5.91 -18.67
CA THR A 506 14.08 -7.12 -19.50
C THR A 506 14.84 -8.24 -18.78
N ILE A 507 14.87 -9.43 -19.35
CA ILE A 507 15.72 -10.55 -18.88
C ILE A 507 17.17 -10.09 -18.73
N ALA A 508 17.68 -9.36 -19.73
CA ALA A 508 19.06 -8.86 -19.73
C ALA A 508 19.34 -7.89 -18.56
N ASP A 509 18.37 -7.04 -18.17
CA ASP A 509 18.53 -6.12 -17.06
C ASP A 509 18.71 -6.87 -15.73
N ILE A 510 17.94 -7.94 -15.50
CA ILE A 510 18.04 -8.75 -14.28
C ILE A 510 19.36 -9.54 -14.26
N VAL A 511 19.70 -10.21 -15.37
CA VAL A 511 20.95 -10.99 -15.47
C VAL A 511 22.19 -10.09 -15.38
N ASN A 512 22.16 -8.89 -15.95
CA ASN A 512 23.28 -7.95 -15.84
C ASN A 512 23.47 -7.42 -14.42
N ALA A 513 22.39 -7.26 -13.63
CA ALA A 513 22.50 -6.89 -12.23
C ALA A 513 23.34 -7.95 -11.43
N THR A 514 23.13 -9.25 -11.70
CA THR A 514 23.93 -10.32 -11.06
C THR A 514 25.39 -10.29 -11.54
N ARG A 515 25.65 -10.03 -12.81
CA ARG A 515 27.00 -9.88 -13.37
C ARG A 515 27.75 -8.66 -12.82
N ASP A 516 27.01 -7.60 -12.42
CA ASP A 516 27.58 -6.42 -11.76
C ASP A 516 27.84 -6.67 -10.24
N GLY A 517 27.60 -7.91 -9.73
CA GLY A 517 27.89 -8.34 -8.36
C GLY A 517 26.71 -8.29 -7.39
N TYR A 518 25.50 -7.97 -7.87
CA TYR A 518 24.29 -7.94 -7.02
C TYR A 518 23.56 -9.28 -7.10
N GLU A 519 24.02 -10.28 -6.36
CA GLU A 519 23.48 -11.64 -6.43
C GLU A 519 22.29 -11.91 -5.49
N HIS A 520 22.14 -11.13 -4.43
CA HIS A 520 21.03 -11.26 -3.50
C HIS A 520 19.79 -10.54 -4.05
N ILE A 521 18.61 -11.18 -4.02
CA ILE A 521 17.38 -10.65 -4.62
C ILE A 521 17.01 -9.23 -4.15
N GLN A 522 17.26 -8.89 -2.87
CA GLN A 522 17.06 -7.53 -2.34
C GLN A 522 18.02 -6.51 -2.95
N LEU A 523 19.25 -6.91 -3.27
CA LEU A 523 20.23 -6.05 -3.92
C LEU A 523 19.93 -5.89 -5.41
N VAL A 524 19.49 -6.97 -6.09
CA VAL A 524 18.97 -6.91 -7.46
C VAL A 524 17.82 -5.92 -7.53
N LYS A 525 16.84 -6.01 -6.61
CA LYS A 525 15.74 -5.05 -6.52
C LYS A 525 16.23 -3.60 -6.42
N ARG A 526 17.14 -3.31 -5.49
CA ARG A 526 17.63 -1.94 -5.25
C ARG A 526 18.44 -1.39 -6.41
N TYR A 527 19.22 -2.22 -7.07
CA TYR A 527 20.05 -1.83 -8.20
C TYR A 527 19.25 -1.68 -9.50
N SER A 528 18.33 -2.61 -9.77
CA SER A 528 17.55 -2.64 -11.01
C SER A 528 16.22 -1.92 -10.94
N THR A 529 15.73 -1.57 -9.75
CA THR A 529 14.37 -1.12 -9.46
C THR A 529 13.27 -2.17 -9.68
N CYS A 530 13.62 -3.44 -9.92
CA CYS A 530 12.67 -4.53 -10.12
C CYS A 530 11.70 -4.67 -8.93
N GLY A 531 10.41 -4.61 -9.19
CA GLY A 531 9.37 -4.68 -8.16
C GLY A 531 9.28 -3.43 -7.27
N MET A 532 9.81 -2.27 -7.72
CA MET A 532 9.72 -0.99 -7.01
C MET A 532 8.64 -0.06 -7.57
N GLY A 533 8.11 -0.34 -8.75
CA GLY A 533 7.03 0.44 -9.34
C GLY A 533 5.65 0.19 -8.72
N PRO A 534 4.58 0.75 -9.27
CA PRO A 534 3.22 0.70 -8.69
C PRO A 534 2.69 -0.71 -8.41
N SER A 535 3.08 -1.71 -9.21
CA SER A 535 2.66 -3.11 -8.97
C SER A 535 3.39 -3.79 -7.80
N GLN A 536 4.45 -3.18 -7.26
CA GLN A 536 5.24 -3.71 -6.14
C GLN A 536 5.69 -5.17 -6.33
N GLY A 537 6.00 -5.54 -7.59
CA GLY A 537 6.49 -6.87 -7.93
C GLY A 537 5.44 -7.97 -8.04
N ARG A 538 4.15 -7.65 -8.02
CA ARG A 538 3.05 -8.65 -8.09
C ARG A 538 3.18 -9.61 -9.27
N HIS A 539 3.62 -9.11 -10.41
CA HIS A 539 3.79 -9.91 -11.64
C HIS A 539 5.25 -10.26 -11.94
N SER A 540 6.22 -9.51 -11.38
CA SER A 540 7.64 -9.67 -11.71
C SER A 540 8.43 -10.50 -10.70
N ALA A 541 7.97 -10.63 -9.44
CA ALA A 541 8.76 -11.22 -8.36
C ALA A 541 9.18 -12.67 -8.63
N LEU A 542 8.25 -13.52 -9.06
CA LEU A 542 8.56 -14.94 -9.32
C LEU A 542 9.48 -15.12 -10.54
N ALA A 543 9.24 -14.36 -11.62
CA ALA A 543 10.08 -14.39 -12.80
C ALA A 543 11.49 -13.86 -12.51
N ALA A 544 11.61 -12.78 -11.71
CA ALA A 544 12.89 -12.25 -11.28
C ALA A 544 13.66 -13.24 -10.38
N ALA A 545 12.98 -13.89 -9.43
CA ALA A 545 13.59 -14.93 -8.58
C ALA A 545 14.15 -16.09 -9.40
N ARG A 546 13.39 -16.59 -10.41
CA ARG A 546 13.83 -17.64 -11.33
C ARG A 546 15.06 -17.23 -12.15
N LEU A 547 15.08 -15.99 -12.67
CA LEU A 547 16.20 -15.50 -13.46
C LEU A 547 17.46 -15.28 -12.61
N VAL A 548 17.32 -14.73 -11.40
CA VAL A 548 18.46 -14.57 -10.48
C VAL A 548 18.99 -15.92 -10.05
N ALA A 549 18.13 -16.88 -9.70
CA ALA A 549 18.50 -18.25 -9.35
C ALA A 549 19.33 -18.90 -10.47
N ALA A 550 18.81 -18.85 -11.71
CA ALA A 550 19.53 -19.39 -12.87
C ALA A 550 20.85 -18.69 -13.16
N ALA A 551 20.92 -17.35 -13.00
CA ALA A 551 22.12 -16.58 -13.26
C ALA A 551 23.21 -16.75 -12.19
N THR A 552 22.84 -17.17 -10.97
CA THR A 552 23.75 -17.35 -9.81
C THR A 552 23.98 -18.82 -9.45
N ASN A 553 23.47 -19.76 -10.24
CA ASN A 553 23.51 -21.22 -9.97
C ASN A 553 22.97 -21.61 -8.59
N ARG A 554 21.91 -20.91 -8.14
CA ARG A 554 21.16 -21.22 -6.92
C ARG A 554 19.80 -21.80 -7.27
N THR A 555 19.16 -22.39 -6.29
CA THR A 555 17.74 -22.76 -6.41
C THR A 555 16.86 -21.53 -6.25
N VAL A 556 15.60 -21.61 -6.71
CA VAL A 556 14.61 -20.55 -6.48
C VAL A 556 14.31 -20.41 -4.99
N ALA A 557 14.33 -21.50 -4.24
CA ALA A 557 14.16 -21.51 -2.78
C ALA A 557 15.25 -20.70 -2.05
N GLU A 558 16.51 -20.89 -2.42
CA GLU A 558 17.64 -20.14 -1.85
C GLU A 558 17.65 -18.66 -2.25
N THR A 559 17.17 -18.35 -3.45
CA THR A 559 17.09 -16.98 -3.95
C THR A 559 15.99 -16.20 -3.24
N GLY A 560 14.83 -16.82 -3.03
CA GLY A 560 13.66 -16.20 -2.41
C GLY A 560 13.03 -15.08 -3.25
N VAL A 561 12.14 -14.34 -2.62
CA VAL A 561 11.52 -13.12 -3.16
C VAL A 561 11.79 -11.93 -2.24
N THR A 562 11.53 -10.73 -2.73
CA THR A 562 11.71 -9.50 -1.93
C THR A 562 10.64 -9.40 -0.83
N THR A 563 11.02 -8.81 0.32
CA THR A 563 10.12 -8.60 1.45
C THR A 563 8.96 -7.69 1.07
N ALA A 564 7.74 -8.13 1.35
CA ALA A 564 6.53 -7.32 1.20
C ALA A 564 6.45 -6.24 2.29
N ARG A 565 6.16 -5.00 1.89
CA ARG A 565 6.05 -3.84 2.78
C ARG A 565 4.75 -3.09 2.52
N PRO A 566 4.18 -2.42 3.54
CA PRO A 566 3.07 -1.48 3.32
C PRO A 566 3.50 -0.30 2.41
N PRO A 567 2.56 0.27 1.66
CA PRO A 567 1.19 -0.18 1.43
C PRO A 567 1.10 -1.33 0.44
N PHE A 568 0.04 -2.15 0.53
CA PHE A 568 -0.23 -3.24 -0.45
C PHE A 568 -0.54 -2.69 -1.84
N ALA A 569 -1.36 -1.67 -1.91
CA ALA A 569 -1.73 -0.98 -3.14
C ALA A 569 -1.41 0.51 -3.05
N PRO A 570 -1.14 1.20 -4.18
CA PRO A 570 -0.97 2.65 -4.19
C PRO A 570 -2.15 3.37 -3.56
N GLU A 571 -1.88 4.41 -2.77
CA GLU A 571 -2.90 5.22 -2.11
C GLU A 571 -2.53 6.71 -2.11
N HIS A 572 -3.52 7.55 -1.86
CA HIS A 572 -3.28 8.98 -1.71
C HIS A 572 -2.58 9.29 -0.38
N LEU A 573 -1.59 10.19 -0.40
CA LEU A 573 -0.89 10.65 0.82
C LEU A 573 -1.85 11.21 1.87
N GLY A 574 -3.01 11.74 1.46
CA GLY A 574 -4.05 12.24 2.34
C GLY A 574 -4.56 11.22 3.35
N HIS A 575 -4.64 9.93 3.00
CA HIS A 575 -5.03 8.87 3.93
C HIS A 575 -4.06 8.74 5.11
N SER A 576 -2.76 8.89 4.85
CA SER A 576 -1.71 8.83 5.87
C SER A 576 -1.41 10.18 6.50
N ALA A 577 -1.97 11.28 5.97
CA ALA A 577 -1.75 12.62 6.50
C ALA A 577 -2.21 12.71 7.95
N GLY A 578 -1.44 13.45 8.74
CA GLY A 578 -1.74 13.74 10.15
C GLY A 578 -2.83 14.79 10.30
N ARG A 579 -2.65 15.65 11.30
CA ARG A 579 -3.56 16.79 11.54
C ARG A 579 -3.44 17.81 10.42
N SER A 580 -4.55 18.43 10.05
CA SER A 580 -4.59 19.54 9.09
C SER A 580 -4.10 20.87 9.70
N PHE A 581 -3.77 20.89 10.97
CA PHE A 581 -3.28 22.05 11.69
C PHE A 581 -2.18 21.64 12.68
N TYR A 582 -1.28 22.57 12.97
CA TYR A 582 -0.35 22.43 14.08
C TYR A 582 -1.04 22.91 15.36
N PRO A 583 -1.12 22.07 16.41
CA PRO A 583 -1.70 22.51 17.66
C PRO A 583 -0.85 23.67 18.22
N ALA A 584 -1.50 24.78 18.49
CA ALA A 584 -0.89 25.96 19.07
C ALA A 584 -1.56 26.27 20.41
N ARG A 585 -0.74 26.39 21.46
CA ARG A 585 -1.17 26.81 22.78
C ARG A 585 -0.67 28.22 23.04
N ARG A 586 -1.49 29.05 23.69
CA ARG A 586 -1.16 30.42 24.04
C ARG A 586 -1.33 30.59 25.55
N SER A 587 -0.36 31.26 26.21
CA SER A 587 -0.53 31.66 27.60
C SER A 587 -1.58 32.77 27.69
N ASN A 588 -2.15 32.98 28.87
CA ASN A 588 -3.08 34.10 29.10
C ASN A 588 -2.43 35.48 28.86
N MET A 589 -1.10 35.55 28.86
CA MET A 589 -0.33 36.75 28.58
C MET A 589 -0.04 36.99 27.10
N HIS A 590 -0.37 36.02 26.22
CA HIS A 590 0.00 36.03 24.80
C HIS A 590 -0.29 37.36 24.10
N TYR A 591 -1.51 37.87 24.24
CA TYR A 591 -1.92 39.14 23.59
C TYR A 591 -1.19 40.34 24.13
N ARG A 592 -0.85 40.36 25.44
CA ARG A 592 -0.02 41.41 26.04
C ARG A 592 1.39 41.46 25.47
N HIS A 593 1.95 40.29 25.16
CA HIS A 593 3.25 40.19 24.45
C HIS A 593 3.17 40.79 23.05
N ILE A 594 2.11 40.45 22.30
CA ILE A 594 1.90 40.99 20.94
C ILE A 594 1.75 42.50 20.98
N GLU A 595 0.91 43.05 21.90
CA GLU A 595 0.73 44.48 22.09
C GLU A 595 2.04 45.18 22.46
N ALA A 596 2.91 44.54 23.23
CA ALA A 596 4.23 45.04 23.59
C ALA A 596 5.29 44.87 22.45
N GLY A 597 4.93 44.37 21.30
CA GLY A 597 5.83 44.23 20.14
C GLY A 597 6.72 42.99 20.20
N ALA A 598 6.31 41.94 20.89
CA ALA A 598 7.07 40.69 20.94
C ALA A 598 7.12 39.99 19.63
N GLN A 599 8.29 39.45 19.28
CA GLN A 599 8.46 38.42 18.29
C GLN A 599 8.27 37.06 18.97
N MET A 600 7.34 36.24 18.42
CA MET A 600 6.95 35.00 19.09
C MET A 600 7.80 33.83 18.62
N LEU A 601 8.14 32.92 19.51
CA LEU A 601 8.83 31.65 19.30
C LEU A 601 7.91 30.50 19.67
N GLN A 602 7.88 29.45 18.86
CA GLN A 602 7.19 28.21 19.17
C GLN A 602 8.13 27.24 19.94
N ALA A 603 7.69 26.83 21.12
CA ALA A 603 8.37 25.84 21.95
C ALA A 603 7.39 24.68 22.25
N GLY A 604 7.60 23.53 21.61
CA GLY A 604 6.58 22.47 21.57
C GLY A 604 5.29 22.98 20.94
N ALA A 605 4.17 22.85 21.63
CA ALA A 605 2.89 23.41 21.18
C ALA A 605 2.65 24.87 21.62
N TRP A 606 3.50 25.44 22.47
CA TRP A 606 3.30 26.74 23.06
C TRP A 606 3.98 27.86 22.27
N TYR A 607 3.30 29.02 22.14
CA TYR A 607 3.91 30.27 21.71
C TYR A 607 4.39 31.07 22.92
N ARG A 608 5.62 31.54 22.88
CA ARG A 608 6.24 32.37 23.90
C ARG A 608 7.04 33.50 23.27
N PRO A 609 7.22 34.66 23.95
CA PRO A 609 8.03 35.74 23.41
C PRO A 609 9.50 35.31 23.32
N ALA A 610 10.13 35.59 22.16
CA ALA A 610 11.56 35.40 21.95
C ALA A 610 12.35 36.67 22.32
N PHE A 611 11.87 37.83 21.89
CA PHE A 611 12.39 39.15 22.19
C PHE A 611 11.34 40.21 21.81
N TYR A 612 11.55 41.47 22.22
CA TYR A 612 10.65 42.57 21.92
C TYR A 612 11.36 43.57 20.98
N GLY A 613 10.68 43.95 19.89
CA GLY A 613 11.16 44.90 18.91
C GLY A 613 11.09 44.39 17.46
N GLN A 614 11.78 45.05 16.56
CA GLN A 614 11.74 44.72 15.14
C GLN A 614 12.59 43.48 14.83
N ALA A 615 12.08 42.57 13.99
CA ALA A 615 12.76 41.34 13.59
C ALA A 615 14.12 41.62 12.92
N THR A 616 14.25 42.73 12.21
CA THR A 616 15.51 43.17 11.55
C THR A 616 16.60 43.55 12.55
N ASP A 617 16.25 43.92 13.76
CA ASP A 617 17.17 44.38 14.82
C ASP A 617 17.31 43.36 15.95
N ARG A 618 17.05 42.10 15.69
CA ARG A 618 16.95 41.00 16.66
C ARG A 618 18.08 41.02 17.70
N ASP A 619 19.31 40.99 17.27
CA ASP A 619 20.47 40.84 18.16
C ASP A 619 20.63 42.06 19.06
N ARG A 620 20.43 43.28 18.53
CA ARG A 620 20.44 44.52 19.33
C ARG A 620 19.33 44.53 20.37
N CYS A 621 18.11 44.07 20.02
CA CYS A 621 17.00 43.99 20.97
C CYS A 621 17.33 43.02 22.12
N ILE A 622 17.85 41.83 21.78
CA ILE A 622 18.26 40.84 22.79
C ILE A 622 19.37 41.38 23.71
N ASP A 623 20.41 42.02 23.13
CA ASP A 623 21.50 42.64 23.92
C ASP A 623 20.98 43.67 24.88
N ASN A 624 20.05 44.54 24.47
CA ASN A 624 19.41 45.54 25.31
C ASN A 624 18.60 44.91 26.44
N GLU A 625 17.80 43.89 26.17
CA GLU A 625 17.05 43.16 27.19
C GLU A 625 17.96 42.50 28.22
N VAL A 626 19.01 41.80 27.78
CA VAL A 626 20.00 41.18 28.64
C VAL A 626 20.72 42.21 29.52
N ASN A 627 21.16 43.31 28.92
CA ASN A 627 21.82 44.39 29.65
C ASN A 627 20.89 45.02 30.69
N ASN A 628 19.61 45.18 30.36
CA ASN A 628 18.62 45.69 31.29
C ASN A 628 18.43 44.75 32.50
N VAL A 629 18.28 43.44 32.26
CA VAL A 629 18.14 42.46 33.34
C VAL A 629 19.37 42.45 34.24
N ARG A 630 20.59 42.56 33.70
CA ARG A 630 21.85 42.55 34.46
C ARG A 630 22.07 43.79 35.30
N ASN A 631 21.61 44.96 34.83
CA ASN A 631 21.87 46.23 35.50
C ASN A 631 20.65 46.80 36.23
N ASN A 632 19.45 46.33 35.92
CA ASN A 632 18.19 46.83 36.46
C ASN A 632 17.27 45.68 36.88
N VAL A 633 16.22 45.44 36.10
CA VAL A 633 15.22 44.39 36.35
C VAL A 633 14.52 44.01 35.06
N GLY A 634 14.22 42.71 34.87
CA GLY A 634 13.39 42.20 33.77
C GLY A 634 12.35 41.22 34.26
N LEU A 635 11.27 41.14 33.49
CA LEU A 635 10.22 40.13 33.64
C LEU A 635 10.27 39.16 32.47
N VAL A 636 10.15 37.86 32.77
CA VAL A 636 10.06 36.78 31.74
C VAL A 636 8.81 35.99 32.00
N ASP A 637 7.95 35.87 30.99
CA ASP A 637 6.79 34.95 31.01
C ASP A 637 7.28 33.50 30.99
N VAL A 638 7.05 32.79 32.08
CA VAL A 638 7.35 31.39 32.28
C VAL A 638 6.09 30.52 32.36
N SER A 639 4.93 31.07 32.01
CA SER A 639 3.64 30.37 32.05
C SER A 639 3.64 29.09 31.21
N THR A 640 4.50 29.02 30.21
CA THR A 640 4.60 27.85 29.30
C THR A 640 5.52 26.75 29.82
N LEU A 641 6.26 26.99 30.92
CA LEU A 641 6.93 25.89 31.62
C LEU A 641 5.87 24.94 32.17
N GLY A 642 6.13 23.64 32.04
CA GLY A 642 5.19 22.64 32.52
C GLY A 642 4.92 22.76 34.00
N GLY A 643 3.66 22.85 34.41
CA GLY A 643 3.24 22.83 35.79
C GLY A 643 2.53 21.52 36.14
N LEU A 644 3.08 20.78 37.09
CA LEU A 644 2.52 19.51 37.56
C LEU A 644 2.25 19.63 39.05
N GLU A 645 1.03 19.32 39.47
CA GLU A 645 0.69 19.19 40.90
C GLU A 645 0.74 17.72 41.29
N VAL A 646 1.38 17.43 42.42
CA VAL A 646 1.42 16.10 43.05
C VAL A 646 0.85 16.26 44.45
N ARG A 647 -0.31 15.68 44.72
CA ARG A 647 -1.04 15.79 45.99
C ARG A 647 -1.31 14.40 46.54
N GLY A 648 -1.27 14.28 47.83
CA GLY A 648 -1.62 13.07 48.57
C GLY A 648 -0.63 12.72 49.68
N PRO A 649 -0.97 11.78 50.55
CA PRO A 649 -0.12 11.37 51.67
C PRO A 649 1.27 10.91 51.21
N ASP A 650 1.39 10.28 50.06
CA ASP A 650 2.63 9.74 49.54
C ASP A 650 3.37 10.66 48.55
N ALA A 651 2.93 11.94 48.43
CA ALA A 651 3.51 12.88 47.45
C ALA A 651 5.02 13.06 47.59
N ALA A 652 5.53 13.16 48.82
CA ALA A 652 6.95 13.28 49.05
C ALA A 652 7.74 12.01 48.67
N GLU A 653 7.20 10.85 48.99
CA GLU A 653 7.79 9.56 48.64
C GLU A 653 7.77 9.33 47.12
N PHE A 654 6.66 9.67 46.45
CA PHE A 654 6.54 9.58 45.00
C PHE A 654 7.63 10.41 44.32
N LEU A 655 7.79 11.69 44.68
CA LEU A 655 8.82 12.55 44.09
C LEU A 655 10.23 12.09 44.44
N ASN A 656 10.43 11.53 45.63
CA ASN A 656 11.72 10.97 46.06
C ASN A 656 12.16 9.76 45.23
N ARG A 657 11.21 8.96 44.76
CA ARG A 657 11.50 7.85 43.82
C ARG A 657 11.64 8.32 42.38
N PHE A 658 10.88 9.36 41.99
CA PHE A 658 10.78 9.80 40.62
C PHE A 658 11.96 10.68 40.17
N TYR A 659 12.47 11.53 41.07
CA TYR A 659 13.57 12.45 40.79
C TYR A 659 14.84 12.09 41.57
N THR A 660 15.98 12.61 41.12
CA THR A 660 17.30 12.30 41.72
C THR A 660 17.58 12.96 43.06
N PHE A 661 16.78 13.95 43.49
CA PHE A 661 16.95 14.66 44.77
C PHE A 661 16.01 14.10 45.84
N GLY A 662 16.43 14.27 47.12
CA GLY A 662 15.63 13.79 48.26
C GLY A 662 14.51 14.77 48.63
N PHE A 663 13.26 14.41 48.36
CA PHE A 663 12.08 15.24 48.58
C PHE A 663 11.41 15.00 49.92
N VAL A 664 11.54 13.82 50.52
CA VAL A 664 10.98 13.48 51.83
C VAL A 664 11.40 14.49 52.91
N LYS A 665 12.65 14.93 52.87
CA LYS A 665 13.22 15.90 53.83
C LYS A 665 13.13 17.37 53.39
N GLN A 666 12.44 17.67 52.32
CA GLN A 666 12.26 19.06 51.86
C GLN A 666 11.27 19.76 52.81
N PRO A 667 11.66 20.89 53.43
CA PRO A 667 10.72 21.64 54.30
C PRO A 667 9.56 22.25 53.51
N VAL A 668 8.40 22.40 54.15
CA VAL A 668 7.29 23.16 53.58
C VAL A 668 7.72 24.61 53.35
N GLY A 669 7.24 25.23 52.28
CA GLY A 669 7.59 26.57 51.82
C GLY A 669 8.94 26.66 51.10
N ARG A 670 9.61 25.56 50.84
CA ARG A 670 10.92 25.54 50.13
C ARG A 670 10.79 24.97 48.74
N ALA A 671 11.66 25.44 47.84
CA ALA A 671 11.85 24.91 46.50
C ALA A 671 13.10 24.06 46.42
N ARG A 672 13.14 23.12 45.48
CA ARG A 672 14.30 22.26 45.19
C ARG A 672 14.36 21.91 43.73
N TYR A 673 15.56 21.80 43.15
CA TYR A 673 15.71 21.30 41.78
C TYR A 673 15.18 19.89 41.67
N ALA A 674 14.52 19.61 40.54
CA ALA A 674 13.97 18.31 40.18
C ALA A 674 14.63 17.85 38.88
N LEU A 675 15.53 16.86 38.96
CA LEU A 675 16.25 16.29 37.82
C LEU A 675 15.72 14.90 37.56
N LEU A 676 15.11 14.67 36.38
CA LEU A 676 14.58 13.40 35.96
C LEU A 676 15.58 12.69 35.06
N THR A 677 15.91 11.45 35.40
CA THR A 677 16.74 10.56 34.58
C THR A 677 16.00 9.29 34.20
N ASN A 678 16.48 8.63 33.14
CA ASN A 678 16.08 7.24 32.87
C ASN A 678 16.93 6.26 33.68
N GLU A 679 16.68 4.97 33.51
CA GLU A 679 17.37 3.89 34.22
C GLU A 679 18.89 3.80 33.86
N ALA A 680 19.30 4.39 32.75
CA ALA A 680 20.69 4.50 32.34
C ALA A 680 21.38 5.77 32.89
N GLY A 681 20.69 6.58 33.70
CA GLY A 681 21.22 7.83 34.24
C GLY A 681 21.24 9.01 33.26
N VAL A 682 20.63 8.86 32.09
CA VAL A 682 20.52 9.95 31.10
C VAL A 682 19.41 10.90 31.51
N ILE A 683 19.72 12.22 31.53
CA ILE A 683 18.76 13.28 31.87
C ILE A 683 17.64 13.30 30.82
N ILE A 684 16.40 13.21 31.28
CA ILE A 684 15.17 13.30 30.45
C ILE A 684 14.60 14.70 30.48
N ASP A 685 14.51 15.30 31.70
CA ASP A 685 13.92 16.61 31.93
C ASP A 685 14.47 17.19 33.26
N ASP A 686 14.27 18.50 33.45
CA ASP A 686 14.60 19.17 34.68
C ASP A 686 13.54 20.20 35.03
N GLY A 687 13.52 20.58 36.29
CA GLY A 687 12.57 21.58 36.79
C GLY A 687 12.85 21.97 38.24
N VAL A 688 11.83 22.51 38.88
CA VAL A 688 11.84 22.92 40.30
C VAL A 688 10.59 22.37 40.98
N ALA A 689 10.77 21.69 42.11
CA ALA A 689 9.67 21.24 42.96
C ALA A 689 9.54 22.18 44.19
N CYS A 690 8.37 22.76 44.29
CA CYS A 690 7.98 23.63 45.42
C CYS A 690 7.05 22.83 46.34
N ARG A 691 7.35 22.75 47.65
CA ARG A 691 6.50 22.09 48.65
C ARG A 691 5.58 23.11 49.32
N PHE A 692 4.28 23.07 48.98
CA PHE A 692 3.27 24.01 49.54
C PHE A 692 2.72 23.52 50.87
N SER A 693 2.59 22.22 51.05
CA SER A 693 2.21 21.61 52.33
C SER A 693 2.85 20.21 52.43
N GLU A 694 2.59 19.52 53.54
CA GLU A 694 3.09 18.14 53.73
C GLU A 694 2.67 17.20 52.59
N GLN A 695 1.50 17.42 51.99
CA GLN A 695 0.89 16.55 50.99
C GLN A 695 0.72 17.25 49.61
N HIS A 696 1.34 18.43 49.38
CA HIS A 696 1.14 19.16 48.14
C HIS A 696 2.45 19.75 47.63
N TYR A 697 2.81 19.30 46.41
CA TYR A 697 3.94 19.80 45.63
C TYR A 697 3.48 20.38 44.31
N TYR A 698 4.12 21.46 43.88
CA TYR A 698 4.08 21.98 42.53
C TYR A 698 5.44 21.79 41.88
N VAL A 699 5.48 21.09 40.75
CA VAL A 699 6.72 20.74 40.05
C VAL A 699 6.70 21.31 38.65
N THR A 700 7.78 22.01 38.28
CA THR A 700 7.92 22.47 36.89
C THR A 700 8.63 21.45 36.04
N ALA A 701 8.37 21.50 34.73
CA ALA A 701 9.07 20.73 33.71
C ALA A 701 9.34 21.64 32.50
N THR A 702 10.20 21.17 31.54
CA THR A 702 10.43 21.99 30.34
C THR A 702 9.16 22.11 29.50
N THR A 703 9.00 23.25 28.81
CA THR A 703 7.80 23.55 27.97
C THR A 703 7.49 22.41 26.95
N GLY A 704 8.50 21.83 26.34
CA GLY A 704 8.34 20.74 25.38
C GLY A 704 8.27 19.35 26.00
N GLY A 705 8.71 19.20 27.27
CA GLY A 705 8.85 17.91 27.97
C GLY A 705 7.67 17.56 28.89
N VAL A 706 6.85 18.52 29.29
CA VAL A 706 5.84 18.33 30.34
C VAL A 706 4.87 17.17 30.09
N ASP A 707 4.39 17.00 28.89
CA ASP A 707 3.45 15.91 28.56
C ASP A 707 4.13 14.53 28.74
N ARG A 708 5.41 14.41 28.37
CA ARG A 708 6.21 13.19 28.58
C ARG A 708 6.46 12.94 30.08
N VAL A 709 6.83 13.98 30.84
CA VAL A 709 7.04 13.88 32.28
C VAL A 709 5.76 13.43 32.97
N TYR A 710 4.64 14.06 32.65
CA TYR A 710 3.31 13.71 33.19
C TYR A 710 2.93 12.25 32.90
N GLN A 711 3.06 11.80 31.65
CA GLN A 711 2.79 10.40 31.29
C GLN A 711 3.72 9.43 32.02
N THR A 712 5.00 9.80 32.20
CA THR A 712 5.97 8.98 32.93
C THR A 712 5.62 8.90 34.41
N MET A 713 5.15 10.01 35.03
CA MET A 713 4.65 10.01 36.42
C MET A 713 3.46 9.04 36.58
N LEU A 714 2.47 9.13 35.69
CA LEU A 714 1.30 8.25 35.72
C LEU A 714 1.69 6.79 35.54
N LYS A 715 2.62 6.50 34.62
CA LYS A 715 3.15 5.14 34.40
C LYS A 715 3.80 4.56 35.67
N TRP A 716 4.66 5.32 36.30
CA TRP A 716 5.32 4.84 37.52
C TRP A 716 4.37 4.72 38.70
N ASN A 717 3.40 5.67 38.86
CA ASN A 717 2.41 5.53 39.93
C ASN A 717 1.49 4.32 39.74
N ALA A 718 1.16 3.96 38.51
CA ALA A 718 0.42 2.74 38.19
C ALA A 718 1.15 1.46 38.68
N GLN A 719 2.50 1.48 38.70
CA GLN A 719 3.32 0.38 39.23
C GLN A 719 3.53 0.48 40.75
N TRP A 720 3.82 1.65 41.28
CA TRP A 720 4.12 1.85 42.70
C TRP A 720 2.88 1.87 43.58
N ARG A 721 1.72 2.24 43.00
CA ARG A 721 0.41 2.29 43.69
C ARG A 721 0.45 3.14 44.95
N LEU A 722 1.18 4.28 44.91
CA LEU A 722 1.23 5.24 45.97
C LEU A 722 -0.05 6.09 45.97
N ASP A 723 -0.47 6.55 47.15
CA ASP A 723 -1.66 7.38 47.32
C ASP A 723 -1.33 8.85 46.96
N VAL A 724 -1.33 9.09 45.63
CA VAL A 724 -1.09 10.44 45.07
C VAL A 724 -1.99 10.71 43.86
N ASP A 725 -2.51 11.92 43.80
CA ASP A 725 -3.12 12.54 42.64
C ASP A 725 -2.10 13.39 41.88
N ILE A 726 -2.00 13.16 40.57
CA ILE A 726 -1.05 13.86 39.68
C ILE A 726 -1.85 14.61 38.63
N ALA A 727 -1.70 15.92 38.53
CA ALA A 727 -2.42 16.76 37.58
C ALA A 727 -1.46 17.64 36.77
N ASN A 728 -1.69 17.71 35.45
CA ASN A 728 -1.02 18.68 34.58
C ASN A 728 -1.81 20.00 34.64
N VAL A 729 -1.27 21.00 35.32
CA VAL A 729 -1.88 22.31 35.56
C VAL A 729 -1.19 23.44 34.80
N THR A 730 -0.41 23.11 33.77
CA THR A 730 0.34 24.09 32.95
C THR A 730 -0.54 25.23 32.44
N ALA A 731 -1.78 24.95 32.04
CA ALA A 731 -2.70 25.96 31.51
C ALA A 731 -3.49 26.70 32.60
N ALA A 732 -3.38 26.28 33.87
CA ALA A 732 -4.15 26.87 34.99
C ALA A 732 -3.50 28.11 35.58
N TYR A 733 -2.18 28.24 35.41
CA TYR A 733 -1.41 29.33 36.04
C TYR A 733 -0.72 30.22 35.00
N CYS A 734 -0.56 31.51 35.35
CA CYS A 734 0.39 32.40 34.71
C CYS A 734 1.59 32.57 35.63
N GLY A 735 2.78 32.23 35.12
CA GLY A 735 4.04 32.34 35.85
C GLY A 735 4.92 33.43 35.26
N VAL A 736 5.51 34.26 36.14
CA VAL A 736 6.47 35.28 35.74
C VAL A 736 7.74 35.15 36.59
N ASN A 737 8.89 35.11 35.93
CA ASN A 737 10.16 35.31 36.64
C ASN A 737 10.53 36.77 36.61
N ILE A 738 10.86 37.31 37.78
CA ILE A 738 11.45 38.64 37.94
C ILE A 738 12.93 38.50 38.33
N ALA A 739 13.82 39.11 37.55
CA ALA A 739 15.26 38.97 37.75
C ALA A 739 15.98 40.32 37.60
N GLY A 740 17.12 40.43 38.25
CA GLY A 740 17.97 41.64 38.22
C GLY A 740 18.17 42.27 39.57
N PRO A 741 19.19 43.16 39.74
CA PRO A 741 19.54 43.77 41.05
C PRO A 741 18.40 44.56 41.69
N ARG A 742 17.46 45.08 40.91
CA ARG A 742 16.31 45.83 41.40
C ARG A 742 15.02 44.98 41.51
N ALA A 743 15.07 43.67 41.32
CA ALA A 743 13.90 42.78 41.31
C ALA A 743 13.09 42.88 42.62
N ARG A 744 13.77 42.87 43.78
CA ARG A 744 13.15 42.95 45.10
C ARG A 744 12.40 44.31 45.31
N GLN A 745 12.96 45.40 44.79
CA GLN A 745 12.34 46.72 44.87
C GLN A 745 11.03 46.80 44.06
N VAL A 746 10.98 46.14 42.91
CA VAL A 746 9.75 46.08 42.11
C VAL A 746 8.72 45.15 42.76
N LEU A 747 9.15 43.99 43.27
CA LEU A 747 8.29 43.03 43.94
C LEU A 747 7.63 43.65 45.19
N ALA A 748 8.38 44.43 45.98
CA ALA A 748 7.87 45.13 47.18
C ALA A 748 6.76 46.15 46.87
N ARG A 749 6.62 46.63 45.63
CA ARG A 749 5.54 47.54 45.23
C ARG A 749 4.23 46.82 44.92
N VAL A 750 4.28 45.53 44.62
CA VAL A 750 3.10 44.74 44.21
C VAL A 750 2.72 43.68 45.24
N CYS A 751 3.65 43.25 46.10
CA CYS A 751 3.41 42.32 47.21
C CYS A 751 3.56 43.09 48.54
N THR A 752 2.45 43.42 49.18
CA THR A 752 2.43 44.22 50.43
C THR A 752 2.25 43.38 51.69
N ASP A 753 1.89 42.12 51.50
CA ASP A 753 1.57 41.11 52.52
C ASP A 753 2.69 40.11 52.79
N ILE A 754 3.81 40.24 52.07
CA ILE A 754 4.98 39.37 52.21
C ILE A 754 6.20 40.19 52.64
N ASP A 755 6.88 39.74 53.71
CA ASP A 755 8.18 40.28 54.07
C ASP A 755 9.26 39.73 53.11
N LEU A 756 9.81 40.62 52.30
CA LEU A 756 10.83 40.32 51.29
C LEU A 756 12.26 40.46 51.83
N GLY A 757 12.46 40.51 53.16
CA GLY A 757 13.77 40.51 53.82
C GLY A 757 14.61 39.31 53.42
N ALA A 758 15.95 39.41 53.49
CA ALA A 758 16.83 38.33 53.06
C ALA A 758 16.68 37.07 53.93
N GLU A 759 16.30 37.24 55.20
CA GLU A 759 16.11 36.11 56.14
C GLU A 759 14.73 35.47 55.97
N THR A 760 13.71 36.27 55.70
CA THR A 760 12.31 35.82 55.59
C THR A 760 11.97 35.34 54.19
N PHE A 761 12.67 35.86 53.15
CA PHE A 761 12.54 35.46 51.75
C PHE A 761 13.89 35.03 51.18
N PRO A 762 14.46 33.92 51.70
CA PRO A 762 15.76 33.40 51.29
C PRO A 762 15.71 32.77 49.89
N TYR A 763 16.92 32.45 49.36
CA TYR A 763 17.05 31.65 48.11
C TYR A 763 16.47 30.25 48.31
N MET A 764 15.58 29.84 47.38
CA MET A 764 14.93 28.50 47.34
C MET A 764 14.36 28.12 48.71
#